data_04c420effad70e40da36b7b3d1a84ee6
#
_entry.id   04c420effad70e40da36b7b3d1a84ee6
#
_cell.length_a   1.000
_cell.length_b   1.000
_cell.length_c   1.000
_cell.angle_alpha   90.00
_cell.angle_beta   90.00
_cell.angle_gamma   90.00
#
_symmetry.space_group_name_H-M   'P 1'
#
loop_
_entity.id
_entity.type
_entity.pdbx_description
1 polymer ?
#
loop_
_entity_poly.entity_id
_entity_poly.type
_entity_poly.pdbx_seq_one_letter_code
_entity_poly.pdbx_strand_id
1 'polypeptide(L)'
;MKVLIITVGAQGSGKSYTIKKTKLENYSVSSDNMRILYSGIFPDGYNGIAISENDNYYIWNNLILSILENRFRLGQFTILDSTGLFNLKSITDLAKKYGYRIAAVLFDNVSLKECIDNVRKREIGSNIPKEVIENFFMRMKSFKLSGANIFKASAYGSAETALIEASKWDSFYLNKTEFEKYDNIKVIPDLHGEYDVFKNFLEKENYFQDKKIAYIFVGDLIDRGSKSKELLDYFLNNDISDNIYFTEGNHDINLNFFANDIKVTSQDFYKTTYKEIKKSFTITKQIKDDSNNIIEEKILNESELNNYKKKIRNFYNKFRLYYFFTFKGKKFFINHSGIDKMYDHIPASLLNGIITYGYKEYDNSYKSYIEVGNRFKENHNDIIQIFGHRNVLQEELEDKLCKINDNAYCIENSVEYGEDLIILNLKDLSIESYKNDREIENILDKEKTDDNLVRYKYYDTVYSTNFSDRVFYKRLWNEQTIKARGLYRYNETNEIAGRSYDKFFNYDEVNETKLKALQNNIKFPVSVYKKYNGYLFLVFLDKTRDELIFATKSSINTKMTSWAESLLTEENKNFIKEYCKKNNTTFVFECIHLKDSSHPIVYNESFLILLDIIYNEENFRKLSYKELSSKEITEQFKVKERIEILEAPKDNKYIEEMINKYTDDFSIDYEGVVFEDSKGFMVKVKCPFYIIKKALRSESMRLNRLSYSLNIHYPNNHVIFVGNKIFLKYKRENKLKEWRSLQVSEVLETYNEVLSELNNK
;
A
#
# COMPACT_ATOMS: atom_id res chain seq x y z
N MET A 1 -10.29 9.69 -13.48
CA MET A 1 -10.25 9.61 -14.94
C MET A 1 -9.28 10.65 -15.51
N LYS A 2 -8.77 10.41 -16.70
CA LYS A 2 -7.64 11.12 -17.28
C LYS A 2 -8.16 12.17 -18.26
N VAL A 3 -8.02 13.47 -17.92
CA VAL A 3 -8.41 14.57 -18.81
C VAL A 3 -7.19 15.40 -19.20
N LEU A 4 -7.05 15.63 -20.49
CA LEU A 4 -6.21 16.66 -21.05
C LEU A 4 -7.07 17.82 -21.51
N ILE A 5 -6.88 19.00 -20.92
CA ILE A 5 -7.50 20.23 -21.42
C ILE A 5 -6.48 20.95 -22.30
N ILE A 6 -6.87 21.28 -23.51
CA ILE A 6 -6.09 22.11 -24.44
C ILE A 6 -6.75 23.48 -24.51
N THR A 7 -6.06 24.53 -24.08
CA THR A 7 -6.57 25.90 -24.31
C THR A 7 -6.34 26.31 -25.77
N VAL A 8 -7.36 26.89 -26.38
CA VAL A 8 -7.33 27.32 -27.79
C VAL A 8 -7.71 28.78 -27.88
N GLY A 9 -6.80 29.63 -28.37
CA GLY A 9 -7.06 31.04 -28.50
C GLY A 9 -5.83 31.81 -29.00
N ALA A 10 -6.07 32.94 -29.61
CA ALA A 10 -5.01 33.86 -30.05
C ALA A 10 -4.18 34.38 -28.84
N GLN A 11 -3.01 34.90 -29.10
CA GLN A 11 -2.25 35.64 -28.11
C GLN A 11 -3.10 36.84 -27.61
N GLY A 12 -3.07 37.07 -26.28
CA GLY A 12 -3.90 38.11 -25.67
C GLY A 12 -5.37 37.73 -25.39
N SER A 13 -5.83 36.50 -25.73
CA SER A 13 -7.20 36.07 -25.45
C SER A 13 -7.47 35.72 -23.98
N GLY A 14 -6.50 35.82 -23.08
CA GLY A 14 -6.69 35.64 -21.64
C GLY A 14 -6.49 34.19 -21.10
N LYS A 15 -5.94 33.27 -21.89
CA LYS A 15 -5.75 31.87 -21.51
C LYS A 15 -5.05 31.66 -20.16
N SER A 16 -3.80 32.11 -20.07
CA SER A 16 -2.99 31.95 -18.84
C SER A 16 -3.58 32.75 -17.66
N TYR A 17 -4.19 33.90 -17.92
CA TYR A 17 -4.93 34.63 -16.90
C TYR A 17 -6.10 33.84 -16.34
N THR A 18 -6.90 33.25 -17.20
CA THR A 18 -8.04 32.41 -16.80
C THR A 18 -7.60 31.19 -16.01
N ILE A 19 -6.54 30.48 -16.44
CA ILE A 19 -5.96 29.35 -15.71
C ILE A 19 -5.55 29.78 -14.30
N LYS A 20 -4.87 30.92 -14.16
CA LYS A 20 -4.46 31.47 -12.86
C LYS A 20 -5.68 31.85 -11.99
N LYS A 21 -6.65 32.56 -12.57
CA LYS A 21 -7.86 33.02 -11.88
C LYS A 21 -8.71 31.85 -11.37
N THR A 22 -8.72 30.72 -12.07
CA THR A 22 -9.38 29.48 -11.66
C THR A 22 -8.54 28.60 -10.71
N LYS A 23 -7.35 29.06 -10.31
CA LYS A 23 -6.38 28.34 -9.45
C LYS A 23 -5.93 26.99 -10.01
N LEU A 24 -5.84 26.87 -11.33
CA LEU A 24 -5.43 25.65 -12.04
C LEU A 24 -4.01 25.74 -12.64
N GLU A 25 -3.25 26.78 -12.34
CA GLU A 25 -1.90 27.01 -12.89
C GLU A 25 -0.92 25.88 -12.59
N ASN A 26 -1.01 25.26 -11.40
CA ASN A 26 -0.11 24.18 -11.00
C ASN A 26 -0.29 22.89 -11.83
N TYR A 27 -1.38 22.80 -12.56
CA TYR A 27 -1.70 21.66 -13.44
C TYR A 27 -1.42 21.96 -14.90
N SER A 28 -0.98 23.19 -15.21
CA SER A 28 -0.70 23.61 -16.57
C SER A 28 0.72 23.23 -17.01
N VAL A 29 0.84 22.95 -18.29
CA VAL A 29 2.10 22.90 -19.04
C VAL A 29 2.04 24.05 -20.04
N SER A 30 2.78 25.11 -19.76
CA SER A 30 2.78 26.31 -20.60
C SER A 30 3.93 26.28 -21.60
N SER A 31 3.62 26.44 -22.89
CA SER A 31 4.64 26.54 -23.95
C SER A 31 5.57 27.70 -23.75
N ASP A 32 5.06 28.85 -23.28
CA ASP A 32 5.86 30.05 -23.06
C ASP A 32 6.81 29.85 -21.85
N ASN A 33 6.32 29.26 -20.76
CA ASN A 33 7.16 28.93 -19.62
C ASN A 33 8.26 27.90 -19.99
N MET A 34 7.96 26.95 -20.87
CA MET A 34 8.99 26.00 -21.34
C MET A 34 10.07 26.70 -22.16
N ARG A 35 9.71 27.67 -23.01
CA ARG A 35 10.68 28.48 -23.74
C ARG A 35 11.53 29.32 -22.80
N ILE A 36 10.92 29.98 -21.81
CA ILE A 36 11.64 30.77 -20.80
C ILE A 36 12.61 29.88 -20.01
N LEU A 37 12.19 28.71 -19.60
CA LEU A 37 13.05 27.78 -18.87
C LEU A 37 14.20 27.24 -19.71
N TYR A 38 13.98 27.02 -21.00
CA TYR A 38 14.98 26.44 -21.92
C TYR A 38 15.95 27.46 -22.47
N SER A 39 15.43 28.62 -22.92
CA SER A 39 16.20 29.62 -23.65
C SER A 39 16.33 30.96 -22.92
N GLY A 40 15.65 31.16 -21.80
CA GLY A 40 15.62 32.42 -21.08
C GLY A 40 14.76 33.52 -21.77
N ILE A 41 14.93 34.73 -21.26
CA ILE A 41 14.32 35.94 -21.78
C ILE A 41 15.42 36.89 -22.22
N PHE A 42 15.16 37.76 -23.22
CA PHE A 42 16.14 38.73 -23.74
C PHE A 42 15.46 40.02 -24.17
N PRO A 43 16.18 41.15 -24.22
CA PRO A 43 15.65 42.39 -24.74
C PRO A 43 15.27 42.27 -26.23
N ASP A 44 14.09 42.77 -26.61
CA ASP A 44 13.57 42.69 -27.98
C ASP A 44 14.13 43.81 -28.95
N GLY A 45 14.99 44.66 -28.44
CA GLY A 45 15.54 45.79 -29.18
C GLY A 45 14.65 47.04 -29.24
N TYR A 46 13.43 46.98 -28.65
CA TYR A 46 12.43 48.06 -28.65
C TYR A 46 11.90 48.39 -27.24
N ASN A 47 12.73 48.29 -26.22
CA ASN A 47 12.37 48.45 -24.81
C ASN A 47 11.42 47.39 -24.23
N GLY A 48 11.22 46.25 -24.89
CA GLY A 48 10.44 45.11 -24.42
C GLY A 48 11.32 43.90 -24.10
N ILE A 49 10.68 42.88 -23.57
CA ILE A 49 11.29 41.60 -23.29
C ILE A 49 10.64 40.53 -24.17
N ALA A 50 11.44 39.82 -24.94
CA ALA A 50 11.01 38.74 -25.82
C ALA A 50 11.30 37.37 -25.25
N ILE A 51 10.49 36.41 -25.68
CA ILE A 51 10.72 34.98 -25.48
C ILE A 51 11.33 34.41 -26.76
N SER A 52 12.43 33.66 -26.65
CA SER A 52 13.06 33.04 -27.82
C SER A 52 12.11 32.09 -28.55
N GLU A 53 12.04 32.19 -29.88
CA GLU A 53 11.38 31.21 -30.74
C GLU A 53 12.38 30.18 -31.34
N ASN A 54 13.66 30.38 -31.11
CA ASN A 54 14.67 29.40 -31.43
C ASN A 54 14.35 28.10 -30.68
N ASP A 55 14.68 26.98 -31.25
CA ASP A 55 14.45 25.66 -30.64
C ASP A 55 12.98 25.26 -30.45
N ASN A 56 12.02 25.97 -31.04
CA ASN A 56 10.59 25.64 -30.98
C ASN A 56 10.30 24.16 -31.29
N TYR A 57 10.99 23.62 -32.32
CA TYR A 57 10.84 22.22 -32.69
C TYR A 57 11.24 21.29 -31.55
N TYR A 58 12.40 21.53 -30.92
CA TYR A 58 12.90 20.74 -29.81
C TYR A 58 11.98 20.83 -28.58
N ILE A 59 11.56 22.03 -28.23
CA ILE A 59 10.68 22.32 -27.10
C ILE A 59 9.35 21.53 -27.22
N TRP A 60 8.73 21.59 -28.42
CA TRP A 60 7.46 20.93 -28.65
C TRP A 60 7.58 19.40 -28.78
N ASN A 61 8.56 18.89 -29.50
CA ASN A 61 8.64 17.46 -29.80
C ASN A 61 9.42 16.66 -28.77
N ASN A 62 10.24 17.29 -27.94
CA ASN A 62 11.00 16.62 -26.91
C ASN A 62 10.52 17.02 -25.51
N LEU A 63 10.61 18.28 -25.12
CA LEU A 63 10.33 18.68 -23.73
C LEU A 63 8.83 18.58 -23.39
N ILE A 64 7.96 19.22 -24.14
CA ILE A 64 6.52 19.23 -23.86
C ILE A 64 5.94 17.83 -23.99
N LEU A 65 6.25 17.09 -25.05
CA LEU A 65 5.77 15.71 -25.20
C LEU A 65 6.28 14.79 -24.09
N SER A 66 7.54 14.90 -23.66
CA SER A 66 8.07 14.10 -22.55
C SER A 66 7.38 14.41 -21.22
N ILE A 67 7.11 15.69 -20.94
CA ILE A 67 6.36 16.11 -19.75
C ILE A 67 4.93 15.57 -19.80
N LEU A 68 4.26 15.72 -20.94
CA LEU A 68 2.90 15.21 -21.14
C LEU A 68 2.88 13.68 -21.00
N GLU A 69 3.82 12.96 -21.62
CA GLU A 69 3.89 11.51 -21.52
C GLU A 69 4.08 11.05 -20.08
N ASN A 70 4.97 11.69 -19.32
CA ASN A 70 5.16 11.37 -17.92
C ASN A 70 3.88 11.63 -17.10
N ARG A 71 3.20 12.77 -17.30
CA ARG A 71 1.93 13.06 -16.64
C ARG A 71 0.84 12.06 -17.01
N PHE A 72 0.76 11.70 -18.29
CA PHE A 72 -0.24 10.75 -18.77
C PHE A 72 -0.01 9.34 -18.25
N ARG A 73 1.24 8.90 -18.15
CA ARG A 73 1.61 7.64 -17.50
C ARG A 73 1.13 7.58 -16.05
N LEU A 74 1.22 8.68 -15.34
CA LEU A 74 0.81 8.82 -13.93
C LEU A 74 -0.69 9.12 -13.76
N GLY A 75 -1.46 9.24 -14.86
CA GLY A 75 -2.89 9.53 -14.80
C GLY A 75 -3.23 10.94 -14.31
N GLN A 76 -2.30 11.91 -14.40
CA GLN A 76 -2.46 13.25 -13.85
C GLN A 76 -3.33 14.15 -14.73
N PHE A 77 -4.27 14.86 -14.11
CA PHE A 77 -4.98 15.97 -14.76
C PHE A 77 -3.99 16.98 -15.33
N THR A 78 -4.20 17.37 -16.59
CA THR A 78 -3.23 18.23 -17.28
C THR A 78 -3.94 19.27 -18.14
N ILE A 79 -3.48 20.51 -18.04
CA ILE A 79 -3.87 21.60 -18.92
C ILE A 79 -2.67 21.97 -19.80
N LEU A 80 -2.83 21.95 -21.11
CA LEU A 80 -1.84 22.47 -22.05
C LEU A 80 -2.16 23.95 -22.35
N ASP A 81 -1.39 24.84 -21.74
CA ASP A 81 -1.49 26.30 -21.98
C ASP A 81 -0.67 26.68 -23.18
N SER A 82 -1.36 26.81 -24.30
CA SER A 82 -0.78 27.19 -25.58
C SER A 82 -1.82 27.89 -26.48
N THR A 83 -1.45 28.25 -27.71
CA THR A 83 -2.45 28.69 -28.68
C THR A 83 -3.40 27.58 -29.12
N GLY A 84 -3.06 26.30 -28.80
CA GLY A 84 -3.86 25.14 -29.14
C GLY A 84 -3.83 24.76 -30.63
N LEU A 85 -2.83 25.21 -31.39
CA LEU A 85 -2.76 25.03 -32.84
C LEU A 85 -1.49 24.31 -33.31
N PHE A 86 -0.59 23.96 -32.39
CA PHE A 86 0.67 23.27 -32.70
C PHE A 86 0.66 21.84 -32.19
N ASN A 87 1.26 20.94 -32.97
CA ASN A 87 1.56 19.53 -32.65
C ASN A 87 0.36 18.73 -32.11
N LEU A 88 -0.86 19.15 -32.44
CA LEU A 88 -2.09 18.56 -31.88
C LEU A 88 -2.21 17.07 -32.13
N LYS A 89 -1.77 16.58 -33.30
CA LYS A 89 -1.86 15.16 -33.64
C LYS A 89 -1.03 14.32 -32.66
N SER A 90 0.25 14.65 -32.50
CA SER A 90 1.15 13.92 -31.59
C SER A 90 0.64 13.95 -30.13
N ILE A 91 0.13 15.10 -29.71
CA ILE A 91 -0.42 15.28 -28.35
C ILE A 91 -1.68 14.45 -28.16
N THR A 92 -2.61 14.47 -29.11
CA THR A 92 -3.86 13.72 -29.03
C THR A 92 -3.65 12.23 -29.17
N ASP A 93 -2.70 11.78 -30.01
CA ASP A 93 -2.35 10.37 -30.14
C ASP A 93 -1.70 9.85 -28.84
N LEU A 94 -0.82 10.66 -28.24
CA LEU A 94 -0.22 10.37 -26.95
C LEU A 94 -1.28 10.31 -25.84
N ALA A 95 -2.20 11.25 -25.76
CA ALA A 95 -3.30 11.28 -24.81
C ALA A 95 -4.19 10.02 -24.95
N LYS A 96 -4.54 9.65 -26.18
CA LYS A 96 -5.32 8.43 -26.47
C LYS A 96 -4.59 7.16 -26.09
N LYS A 97 -3.26 7.08 -26.32
CA LYS A 97 -2.41 5.94 -25.90
C LYS A 97 -2.58 5.61 -24.40
N TYR A 98 -2.71 6.67 -23.57
CA TYR A 98 -2.87 6.53 -22.11
C TYR A 98 -4.33 6.64 -21.62
N GLY A 99 -5.30 6.59 -22.53
CA GLY A 99 -6.73 6.60 -22.21
C GLY A 99 -7.26 7.95 -21.71
N TYR A 100 -6.63 9.06 -22.10
CA TYR A 100 -7.10 10.39 -21.75
C TYR A 100 -8.27 10.83 -22.62
N ARG A 101 -9.26 11.45 -21.99
CA ARG A 101 -10.25 12.27 -22.67
C ARG A 101 -9.65 13.63 -22.98
N ILE A 102 -10.03 14.19 -24.13
CA ILE A 102 -9.49 15.47 -24.59
C ILE A 102 -10.61 16.50 -24.62
N ALA A 103 -10.43 17.56 -23.83
CA ALA A 103 -11.26 18.76 -23.86
C ALA A 103 -10.48 19.89 -24.52
N ALA A 104 -11.12 20.66 -25.37
CA ALA A 104 -10.59 21.90 -25.92
C ALA A 104 -11.41 23.08 -25.40
N VAL A 105 -10.78 24.03 -24.69
CA VAL A 105 -11.43 25.23 -24.22
C VAL A 105 -11.13 26.36 -25.22
N LEU A 106 -12.15 26.81 -25.95
CA LEU A 106 -12.02 27.80 -26.99
C LEU A 106 -12.33 29.20 -26.45
N PHE A 107 -11.35 30.09 -26.50
CA PHE A 107 -11.44 31.48 -26.03
C PHE A 107 -11.99 32.39 -27.14
N ASP A 108 -13.24 32.16 -27.54
CA ASP A 108 -13.92 32.80 -28.65
C ASP A 108 -14.80 34.01 -28.26
N ASN A 109 -14.80 34.38 -26.98
CA ASN A 109 -15.55 35.51 -26.43
C ASN A 109 -14.76 36.81 -26.36
N VAL A 110 -13.58 36.87 -26.99
CA VAL A 110 -12.68 38.03 -27.01
C VAL A 110 -12.51 38.51 -28.45
N SER A 111 -12.57 39.82 -28.69
CA SER A 111 -12.37 40.42 -30.00
C SER A 111 -10.88 40.47 -30.39
N LEU A 112 -10.60 40.55 -31.68
CA LEU A 112 -9.22 40.71 -32.17
C LEU A 112 -8.55 42.00 -31.61
N LYS A 113 -9.29 43.09 -31.49
CA LYS A 113 -8.81 44.33 -30.90
C LYS A 113 -8.36 44.13 -29.46
N GLU A 114 -9.21 43.50 -28.64
CA GLU A 114 -8.88 43.20 -27.25
C GLU A 114 -7.65 42.28 -27.15
N CYS A 115 -7.51 41.27 -28.03
CA CYS A 115 -6.32 40.44 -28.08
C CYS A 115 -5.04 41.22 -28.30
N ILE A 116 -5.06 42.17 -29.29
CA ILE A 116 -3.93 43.06 -29.61
C ILE A 116 -3.62 43.98 -28.41
N ASP A 117 -4.65 44.66 -27.86
CA ASP A 117 -4.51 45.54 -26.70
C ASP A 117 -3.94 44.84 -25.49
N ASN A 118 -4.39 43.62 -25.23
CA ASN A 118 -3.90 42.79 -24.13
C ASN A 118 -2.46 42.34 -24.33
N VAL A 119 -2.04 42.03 -25.56
CA VAL A 119 -0.64 41.68 -25.84
C VAL A 119 0.26 42.92 -25.60
N ARG A 120 -0.15 44.11 -26.02
CA ARG A 120 0.63 45.35 -25.84
C ARG A 120 0.83 45.76 -24.38
N LYS A 121 -0.05 45.27 -23.45
CA LYS A 121 0.04 45.53 -22.01
C LYS A 121 0.94 44.55 -21.28
N ARG A 122 1.50 43.55 -21.95
CA ARG A 122 2.35 42.53 -21.30
C ARG A 122 3.74 43.10 -21.03
N GLU A 123 4.31 42.67 -19.92
CA GLU A 123 5.72 42.92 -19.61
C GLU A 123 6.65 42.09 -20.51
N ILE A 124 6.28 40.80 -20.73
CA ILE A 124 7.05 39.87 -21.57
C ILE A 124 6.21 39.52 -22.81
N GLY A 125 6.82 39.60 -24.00
CA GLY A 125 6.18 39.26 -25.27
C GLY A 125 5.15 40.29 -25.76
N SER A 126 5.33 41.57 -25.42
CA SER A 126 4.48 42.68 -25.91
C SER A 126 4.70 43.00 -27.37
N ASN A 127 5.81 42.58 -27.95
CA ASN A 127 6.26 42.88 -29.32
C ASN A 127 5.73 41.90 -30.39
N ILE A 128 4.85 40.96 -30.05
CA ILE A 128 4.28 40.01 -31.02
C ILE A 128 3.62 40.81 -32.17
N PRO A 129 4.02 40.57 -33.46
CA PRO A 129 3.46 41.28 -34.60
C PRO A 129 1.93 41.11 -34.69
N LYS A 130 1.23 42.15 -35.09
CA LYS A 130 -0.21 42.20 -35.22
C LYS A 130 -0.72 41.09 -36.17
N GLU A 131 -0.03 40.88 -37.26
CA GLU A 131 -0.33 39.88 -38.29
C GLU A 131 -0.29 38.44 -37.72
N VAL A 132 0.59 38.18 -36.77
CA VAL A 132 0.68 36.91 -36.08
C VAL A 132 -0.57 36.71 -35.23
N ILE A 133 -0.99 37.71 -34.45
CA ILE A 133 -2.20 37.67 -33.63
C ILE A 133 -3.44 37.47 -34.49
N GLU A 134 -3.55 38.21 -35.60
CA GLU A 134 -4.63 38.08 -36.58
C GLU A 134 -4.73 36.67 -37.17
N ASN A 135 -3.60 36.10 -37.57
CA ASN A 135 -3.56 34.75 -38.12
C ASN A 135 -4.06 33.71 -37.12
N PHE A 136 -3.58 33.75 -35.86
CA PHE A 136 -4.05 32.85 -34.83
C PHE A 136 -5.53 33.04 -34.47
N PHE A 137 -5.99 34.30 -34.48
CA PHE A 137 -7.39 34.65 -34.25
C PHE A 137 -8.32 34.07 -35.35
N MET A 138 -7.93 34.15 -36.59
CA MET A 138 -8.69 33.59 -37.71
C MET A 138 -8.70 32.05 -37.67
N ARG A 139 -7.56 31.44 -37.37
CA ARG A 139 -7.46 29.96 -37.23
C ARG A 139 -8.28 29.45 -36.05
N MET A 140 -8.39 30.17 -34.95
CA MET A 140 -9.24 29.84 -33.80
C MET A 140 -10.72 29.77 -34.20
N LYS A 141 -11.20 30.67 -35.03
CA LYS A 141 -12.62 30.71 -35.48
C LYS A 141 -13.02 29.45 -36.23
N SER A 142 -12.11 28.82 -36.94
CA SER A 142 -12.33 27.58 -37.71
C SER A 142 -11.86 26.32 -36.99
N PHE A 143 -11.55 26.45 -35.70
CA PHE A 143 -10.96 25.31 -34.92
C PHE A 143 -11.89 24.11 -34.86
N LYS A 144 -11.33 22.96 -35.20
CA LYS A 144 -11.96 21.64 -35.05
C LYS A 144 -10.90 20.67 -34.56
N LEU A 145 -11.24 19.80 -33.64
CA LEU A 145 -10.38 18.74 -33.15
C LEU A 145 -11.19 17.45 -33.01
N SER A 146 -10.88 16.49 -33.88
CA SER A 146 -11.56 15.18 -33.87
C SER A 146 -11.27 14.42 -32.59
N GLY A 147 -12.32 13.89 -31.95
CA GLY A 147 -12.20 13.13 -30.70
C GLY A 147 -12.01 13.97 -29.45
N ALA A 148 -12.19 15.28 -29.54
CA ALA A 148 -12.21 16.17 -28.39
C ALA A 148 -13.60 16.82 -28.21
N ASN A 149 -13.98 17.05 -26.95
CA ASN A 149 -15.14 17.91 -26.64
C ASN A 149 -14.69 19.37 -26.60
N ILE A 150 -15.43 20.24 -27.28
CA ILE A 150 -15.10 21.67 -27.40
C ILE A 150 -16.01 22.47 -26.48
N PHE A 151 -15.41 23.18 -25.53
CA PHE A 151 -16.05 24.09 -24.59
C PHE A 151 -15.78 25.52 -25.05
N LYS A 152 -16.80 26.18 -25.62
CA LYS A 152 -16.70 27.56 -26.15
C LYS A 152 -16.97 28.58 -25.05
N ALA A 153 -16.06 29.49 -24.79
CA ALA A 153 -16.25 30.56 -23.82
C ALA A 153 -17.51 31.40 -24.10
N SER A 154 -17.83 31.62 -25.36
CA SER A 154 -19.06 32.32 -25.78
C SER A 154 -20.34 31.57 -25.38
N ALA A 155 -20.32 30.25 -25.38
CA ALA A 155 -21.47 29.42 -25.02
C ALA A 155 -21.68 29.31 -23.50
N TYR A 156 -20.61 29.43 -22.70
CA TYR A 156 -20.63 29.35 -21.25
C TYR A 156 -20.66 30.71 -20.55
N GLY A 157 -20.77 31.80 -21.31
CA GLY A 157 -20.79 33.16 -20.79
C GLY A 157 -19.41 33.73 -20.39
N SER A 158 -18.46 32.89 -20.04
CA SER A 158 -17.07 33.28 -19.74
C SER A 158 -16.08 32.16 -20.02
N ALA A 159 -14.80 32.52 -20.20
CA ALA A 159 -13.71 31.56 -20.34
C ALA A 159 -13.45 30.79 -19.03
N GLU A 160 -13.64 31.41 -17.88
CA GLU A 160 -13.53 30.78 -16.57
C GLU A 160 -14.56 29.66 -16.40
N THR A 161 -15.84 29.94 -16.71
CA THR A 161 -16.90 28.95 -16.64
C THR A 161 -16.64 27.79 -17.59
N ALA A 162 -16.24 28.08 -18.85
CA ALA A 162 -15.89 27.04 -19.82
C ALA A 162 -14.74 26.16 -19.34
N LEU A 163 -13.69 26.74 -18.74
CA LEU A 163 -12.55 25.99 -18.20
C LEU A 163 -12.94 25.16 -16.98
N ILE A 164 -13.74 25.69 -16.07
CA ILE A 164 -14.25 24.96 -14.91
C ILE A 164 -15.12 23.78 -15.38
N GLU A 165 -16.03 23.98 -16.32
CA GLU A 165 -16.86 22.90 -16.84
C GLU A 165 -16.03 21.85 -17.58
N ALA A 166 -15.02 22.24 -18.35
CA ALA A 166 -14.08 21.31 -18.95
C ALA A 166 -13.29 20.52 -17.90
N SER A 167 -12.91 21.14 -16.79
CA SER A 167 -12.20 20.48 -15.69
C SER A 167 -13.08 19.48 -14.92
N LYS A 168 -14.37 19.75 -14.84
CA LYS A 168 -15.36 18.85 -14.24
C LYS A 168 -15.80 17.73 -15.20
N TRP A 169 -15.50 17.85 -16.48
CA TRP A 169 -15.98 16.95 -17.53
C TRP A 169 -15.65 15.48 -17.26
N ASP A 170 -14.60 15.20 -16.53
CA ASP A 170 -14.25 13.86 -16.13
C ASP A 170 -14.99 13.35 -14.89
N SER A 171 -15.35 14.23 -14.00
CA SER A 171 -15.83 13.89 -12.66
C SER A 171 -17.34 13.84 -12.52
N PHE A 172 -18.07 14.65 -13.29
CA PHE A 172 -19.51 14.77 -13.15
C PHE A 172 -20.28 14.31 -14.39
N TYR A 173 -19.59 13.68 -15.34
CA TYR A 173 -20.15 13.38 -16.64
C TYR A 173 -20.85 12.02 -16.71
N LEU A 174 -21.65 11.74 -15.72
CA LEU A 174 -22.82 10.92 -15.94
C LEU A 174 -23.98 11.89 -15.91
N ASN A 175 -24.66 11.96 -17.05
CA ASN A 175 -25.90 12.68 -17.13
C ASN A 175 -26.71 12.29 -15.88
N LYS A 176 -27.06 13.24 -15.03
CA LYS A 176 -27.76 12.99 -13.76
C LYS A 176 -28.95 12.05 -13.90
N THR A 177 -29.47 11.90 -15.11
CA THR A 177 -30.62 11.07 -15.48
C THR A 177 -30.25 9.77 -16.20
N GLU A 178 -28.99 9.51 -16.52
CA GLU A 178 -28.60 8.30 -17.28
C GLU A 178 -28.97 7.01 -16.57
N PHE A 179 -28.89 7.00 -15.23
CA PHE A 179 -29.20 5.84 -14.42
C PHE A 179 -30.72 5.65 -14.16
N GLU A 180 -31.58 6.64 -14.43
CA GLU A 180 -33.02 6.52 -14.26
C GLU A 180 -33.66 5.51 -15.25
N LYS A 181 -32.97 5.15 -16.32
CA LYS A 181 -33.39 4.13 -17.28
C LYS A 181 -33.39 2.70 -16.73
N TYR A 182 -32.71 2.46 -15.61
CA TYR A 182 -32.58 1.14 -15.00
C TYR A 182 -33.69 0.88 -13.98
N ASP A 183 -34.16 -0.37 -13.90
CA ASP A 183 -35.11 -0.81 -12.90
C ASP A 183 -34.46 -1.00 -11.53
N ASN A 184 -33.18 -1.42 -11.53
CA ASN A 184 -32.35 -1.52 -10.36
C ASN A 184 -30.86 -1.23 -10.70
N ILE A 185 -30.08 -0.91 -9.67
CA ILE A 185 -28.64 -0.78 -9.74
C ILE A 185 -28.05 -1.64 -8.61
N LYS A 186 -27.16 -2.57 -8.96
CA LYS A 186 -26.45 -3.42 -8.02
C LYS A 186 -25.02 -2.92 -7.88
N VAL A 187 -24.58 -2.66 -6.64
CA VAL A 187 -23.22 -2.23 -6.33
C VAL A 187 -22.45 -3.41 -5.78
N ILE A 188 -21.33 -3.73 -6.44
CA ILE A 188 -20.48 -4.88 -6.19
C ILE A 188 -19.22 -4.40 -5.46
N PRO A 189 -18.85 -4.98 -4.30
CA PRO A 189 -17.66 -4.61 -3.53
C PRO A 189 -16.36 -5.07 -4.21
N ASP A 190 -15.28 -4.87 -3.50
CA ASP A 190 -13.94 -5.35 -3.82
C ASP A 190 -13.97 -6.88 -4.00
N LEU A 191 -13.42 -7.37 -5.11
CA LEU A 191 -13.40 -8.81 -5.44
C LEU A 191 -12.07 -9.47 -5.16
N HIS A 192 -10.99 -8.71 -5.18
CA HIS A 192 -9.64 -9.18 -4.87
C HIS A 192 -9.28 -10.54 -5.47
N GLY A 193 -9.64 -10.79 -6.75
CA GLY A 193 -9.30 -12.03 -7.44
C GLY A 193 -10.09 -13.26 -6.98
N GLU A 194 -11.19 -13.09 -6.26
CA GLU A 194 -12.06 -14.20 -5.83
C GLU A 194 -13.09 -14.54 -6.93
N TYR A 195 -12.59 -15.20 -7.99
CA TYR A 195 -13.38 -15.50 -9.18
C TYR A 195 -14.53 -16.49 -8.90
N ASP A 196 -14.38 -17.46 -8.00
CA ASP A 196 -15.39 -18.50 -7.80
C ASP A 196 -16.68 -17.94 -7.21
N VAL A 197 -16.60 -17.14 -6.16
CA VAL A 197 -17.78 -16.48 -5.60
C VAL A 197 -18.36 -15.46 -6.59
N PHE A 198 -17.53 -14.77 -7.35
CA PHE A 198 -17.97 -13.91 -8.44
C PHE A 198 -18.70 -14.69 -9.54
N LYS A 199 -18.23 -15.88 -9.89
CA LYS A 199 -18.90 -16.76 -10.85
C LYS A 199 -20.29 -17.18 -10.38
N ASN A 200 -20.45 -17.54 -9.10
CA ASN A 200 -21.76 -17.84 -8.52
C ASN A 200 -22.72 -16.65 -8.64
N PHE A 201 -22.23 -15.44 -8.40
CA PHE A 201 -22.98 -14.21 -8.64
C PHE A 201 -23.34 -14.04 -10.12
N LEU A 202 -22.37 -14.21 -11.04
CA LEU A 202 -22.60 -14.10 -12.48
C LEU A 202 -23.68 -15.05 -12.99
N GLU A 203 -23.67 -16.31 -12.55
CA GLU A 203 -24.64 -17.32 -12.95
C GLU A 203 -26.04 -16.93 -12.51
N LYS A 204 -26.21 -16.44 -11.28
CA LYS A 204 -27.47 -15.96 -10.75
C LYS A 204 -27.98 -14.71 -11.47
N GLU A 205 -27.08 -13.81 -11.87
CA GLU A 205 -27.39 -12.61 -12.66
C GLU A 205 -27.43 -12.87 -14.18
N ASN A 206 -27.47 -14.14 -14.59
CA ASN A 206 -27.50 -14.54 -16.01
C ASN A 206 -26.45 -13.80 -16.85
N TYR A 207 -25.22 -13.72 -16.33
CA TYR A 207 -24.07 -13.08 -17.02
C TYR A 207 -24.33 -11.63 -17.47
N PHE A 208 -25.08 -10.85 -16.68
CA PHE A 208 -25.43 -9.45 -16.94
C PHE A 208 -26.26 -9.21 -18.21
N GLN A 209 -27.04 -10.19 -18.65
CA GLN A 209 -27.86 -10.07 -19.86
C GLN A 209 -29.05 -9.14 -19.67
N ASP A 210 -29.57 -8.99 -18.45
CA ASP A 210 -30.67 -8.05 -18.18
C ASP A 210 -30.19 -6.60 -18.26
N LYS A 211 -30.54 -5.92 -19.34
CA LYS A 211 -30.17 -4.52 -19.60
C LYS A 211 -30.97 -3.51 -18.77
N LYS A 212 -31.95 -3.95 -18.02
CA LYS A 212 -32.69 -3.11 -17.06
C LYS A 212 -32.00 -3.01 -15.70
N ILE A 213 -30.97 -3.81 -15.47
CA ILE A 213 -30.15 -3.77 -14.26
C ILE A 213 -28.77 -3.19 -14.61
N ALA A 214 -28.34 -2.18 -13.86
CA ALA A 214 -26.96 -1.71 -13.92
C ALA A 214 -26.11 -2.34 -12.81
N TYR A 215 -24.85 -2.56 -13.10
CA TYR A 215 -23.86 -3.14 -12.18
C TYR A 215 -22.68 -2.19 -12.02
N ILE A 216 -22.40 -1.77 -10.79
CA ILE A 216 -21.29 -0.85 -10.48
C ILE A 216 -20.30 -1.55 -9.55
N PHE A 217 -19.10 -1.81 -10.05
CA PHE A 217 -18.00 -2.36 -9.27
C PHE A 217 -17.24 -1.23 -8.57
N VAL A 218 -16.99 -1.33 -7.25
CA VAL A 218 -16.36 -0.25 -6.49
C VAL A 218 -14.83 -0.28 -6.52
N GLY A 219 -14.23 -1.14 -7.35
CA GLY A 219 -12.79 -1.27 -7.55
C GLY A 219 -12.20 -2.51 -6.90
N ASP A 220 -10.86 -2.56 -6.86
CA ASP A 220 -10.06 -3.66 -6.32
C ASP A 220 -10.49 -5.04 -6.83
N LEU A 221 -10.51 -5.17 -8.17
CA LEU A 221 -10.86 -6.44 -8.82
C LEU A 221 -9.79 -7.52 -8.61
N ILE A 222 -8.52 -7.13 -8.44
CA ILE A 222 -7.36 -8.01 -8.44
C ILE A 222 -6.60 -8.00 -7.13
N ASP A 223 -5.57 -8.86 -7.07
CA ASP A 223 -4.62 -9.04 -5.97
C ASP A 223 -5.23 -9.77 -4.77
N ARG A 224 -4.39 -10.30 -3.89
CA ARG A 224 -4.69 -11.05 -2.66
C ARG A 224 -5.32 -12.43 -2.88
N GLY A 225 -6.40 -12.53 -3.64
CA GLY A 225 -7.06 -13.78 -3.97
C GLY A 225 -6.27 -14.65 -4.94
N SER A 226 -6.80 -15.83 -5.25
CA SER A 226 -6.07 -16.89 -5.95
C SER A 226 -6.35 -17.00 -7.44
N LYS A 227 -7.32 -16.23 -7.98
CA LYS A 227 -7.81 -16.31 -9.36
C LYS A 227 -8.00 -14.94 -10.01
N SER A 228 -7.06 -14.02 -9.75
CA SER A 228 -7.08 -12.66 -10.33
C SER A 228 -7.06 -12.69 -11.86
N LYS A 229 -6.30 -13.64 -12.45
CA LYS A 229 -6.21 -13.75 -13.89
C LYS A 229 -7.51 -14.26 -14.51
N GLU A 230 -8.15 -15.25 -13.93
CA GLU A 230 -9.44 -15.77 -14.38
C GLU A 230 -10.53 -14.68 -14.32
N LEU A 231 -10.55 -13.90 -13.26
CA LEU A 231 -11.45 -12.76 -13.13
C LEU A 231 -11.17 -11.69 -14.19
N LEU A 232 -9.91 -11.37 -14.44
CA LEU A 232 -9.53 -10.47 -15.53
C LEU A 232 -9.93 -11.03 -16.89
N ASP A 233 -9.66 -12.30 -17.16
CA ASP A 233 -9.97 -12.96 -18.43
C ASP A 233 -11.47 -12.91 -18.74
N TYR A 234 -12.32 -13.00 -17.72
CA TYR A 234 -13.75 -12.80 -17.88
C TYR A 234 -14.06 -11.43 -18.51
N PHE A 235 -13.50 -10.35 -17.96
CA PHE A 235 -13.76 -8.99 -18.45
C PHE A 235 -12.99 -8.67 -19.74
N LEU A 236 -11.85 -9.31 -20.00
CA LEU A 236 -11.02 -9.04 -21.18
C LEU A 236 -11.48 -9.81 -22.44
N ASN A 237 -12.18 -10.92 -22.27
CA ASN A 237 -12.58 -11.80 -23.38
C ASN A 237 -14.07 -11.70 -23.71
N ASN A 238 -14.86 -11.06 -22.85
CA ASN A 238 -16.28 -10.82 -23.11
C ASN A 238 -16.51 -9.34 -23.46
N ASP A 239 -17.47 -9.08 -24.33
CA ASP A 239 -17.93 -7.72 -24.59
C ASP A 239 -18.61 -7.18 -23.33
N ILE A 240 -17.94 -6.22 -22.68
CA ILE A 240 -18.50 -5.57 -21.51
C ILE A 240 -19.66 -4.70 -21.92
N SER A 241 -20.84 -5.10 -21.49
CA SER A 241 -22.10 -4.43 -21.74
C SER A 241 -22.16 -3.00 -21.18
N ASP A 242 -22.96 -2.14 -21.82
CA ASP A 242 -23.11 -0.72 -21.43
C ASP A 242 -23.81 -0.51 -20.08
N ASN A 243 -24.31 -1.56 -19.45
CA ASN A 243 -24.89 -1.53 -18.11
C ASN A 243 -23.88 -1.91 -17.00
N ILE A 244 -22.61 -2.11 -17.33
CA ILE A 244 -21.54 -2.45 -16.38
C ILE A 244 -20.56 -1.28 -16.25
N TYR A 245 -20.32 -0.86 -15.00
CA TYR A 245 -19.56 0.32 -14.63
C TYR A 245 -18.48 -0.06 -13.59
N PHE A 246 -17.32 0.63 -13.61
CA PHE A 246 -16.21 0.35 -12.71
C PHE A 246 -15.70 1.64 -12.07
N THR A 247 -15.52 1.66 -10.75
CA THR A 247 -14.65 2.64 -10.11
C THR A 247 -13.23 2.10 -9.99
N GLU A 248 -12.25 3.00 -9.88
CA GLU A 248 -10.83 2.67 -9.79
C GLU A 248 -10.44 2.41 -8.34
N GLY A 249 -10.02 1.18 -8.01
CA GLY A 249 -9.43 0.84 -6.73
C GLY A 249 -7.90 0.99 -6.74
N ASN A 250 -7.31 0.99 -5.55
CA ASN A 250 -5.85 1.14 -5.42
C ASN A 250 -5.07 -0.07 -5.94
N HIS A 251 -5.66 -1.25 -5.96
CA HIS A 251 -5.06 -2.43 -6.58
C HIS A 251 -5.18 -2.39 -8.11
N ASP A 252 -6.27 -1.87 -8.67
CA ASP A 252 -6.48 -1.78 -10.11
C ASP A 252 -5.47 -0.85 -10.81
N ILE A 253 -4.93 0.15 -10.11
CA ILE A 253 -3.86 1.02 -10.64
C ILE A 253 -2.63 0.20 -11.06
N ASN A 254 -2.37 -0.93 -10.37
CA ASN A 254 -1.27 -1.82 -10.72
C ASN A 254 -1.44 -2.44 -12.11
N LEU A 255 -2.69 -2.71 -12.54
CA LEU A 255 -2.97 -3.15 -13.91
C LEU A 255 -2.56 -2.10 -14.95
N ASN A 256 -2.89 -0.84 -14.67
CA ASN A 256 -2.52 0.26 -15.57
C ASN A 256 -0.99 0.41 -15.65
N PHE A 257 -0.29 0.32 -14.53
CA PHE A 257 1.16 0.40 -14.49
C PHE A 257 1.79 -0.78 -15.26
N PHE A 258 1.35 -1.99 -14.98
CA PHE A 258 1.81 -3.20 -15.68
C PHE A 258 1.57 -3.12 -17.18
N ALA A 259 0.36 -2.73 -17.59
CA ALA A 259 -0.02 -2.66 -19.00
C ALA A 259 0.73 -1.59 -19.80
N ASN A 260 1.24 -0.55 -19.13
CA ASN A 260 2.00 0.55 -19.74
C ASN A 260 3.51 0.44 -19.49
N ASP A 261 4.01 -0.73 -19.05
CA ASP A 261 5.42 -0.99 -18.76
C ASP A 261 6.01 -0.04 -17.68
N ILE A 262 5.15 0.45 -16.80
CA ILE A 262 5.55 1.22 -15.62
C ILE A 262 5.86 0.24 -14.50
N LYS A 263 6.94 0.50 -13.77
CA LYS A 263 7.30 -0.35 -12.63
C LYS A 263 6.17 -0.36 -11.58
N VAL A 264 5.58 -1.52 -11.36
CA VAL A 264 4.67 -1.76 -10.24
C VAL A 264 5.49 -1.88 -8.95
N THR A 265 5.00 -1.30 -7.85
CA THR A 265 5.67 -1.37 -6.54
C THR A 265 4.92 -2.24 -5.54
N SER A 266 3.69 -2.65 -5.85
CA SER A 266 2.86 -3.49 -5.01
C SER A 266 3.42 -4.91 -4.89
N GLN A 267 3.67 -5.35 -3.67
CA GLN A 267 4.08 -6.74 -3.41
C GLN A 267 2.93 -7.72 -3.63
N ASP A 268 1.70 -7.32 -3.32
CA ASP A 268 0.51 -8.16 -3.52
C ASP A 268 0.31 -8.46 -5.00
N PHE A 269 0.48 -7.45 -5.87
CA PHE A 269 0.43 -7.65 -7.32
C PHE A 269 1.44 -8.69 -7.81
N TYR A 270 2.69 -8.62 -7.34
CA TYR A 270 3.72 -9.59 -7.76
C TYR A 270 3.50 -10.99 -7.21
N LYS A 271 2.99 -11.11 -6.00
CA LYS A 271 2.76 -12.40 -5.33
C LYS A 271 1.55 -13.16 -5.88
N THR A 272 0.56 -12.44 -6.38
CA THR A 272 -0.71 -12.99 -6.86
C THR A 272 -0.90 -12.73 -8.36
N THR A 273 -1.48 -11.63 -8.76
CA THR A 273 -1.89 -11.31 -10.13
C THR A 273 -0.77 -11.48 -11.17
N TYR A 274 0.41 -10.89 -10.94
CA TYR A 274 1.54 -11.01 -11.87
C TYR A 274 2.05 -12.45 -11.97
N LYS A 275 2.09 -13.18 -10.85
CA LYS A 275 2.52 -14.58 -10.82
C LYS A 275 1.62 -15.45 -11.71
N GLU A 276 0.30 -15.25 -11.63
CA GLU A 276 -0.68 -15.95 -12.45
C GLU A 276 -0.54 -15.58 -13.92
N ILE A 277 -0.44 -14.28 -14.24
CA ILE A 277 -0.20 -13.80 -15.62
C ILE A 277 1.08 -14.39 -16.17
N LYS A 278 2.20 -14.29 -15.44
CA LYS A 278 3.50 -14.82 -15.86
C LYS A 278 3.43 -16.33 -16.13
N LYS A 279 2.79 -17.10 -15.25
CA LYS A 279 2.61 -18.54 -15.40
C LYS A 279 1.87 -18.86 -16.70
N SER A 280 0.82 -18.12 -17.04
CA SER A 280 -0.03 -18.37 -18.22
C SER A 280 0.68 -18.05 -19.54
N PHE A 281 1.61 -17.11 -19.56
CA PHE A 281 2.37 -16.72 -20.74
C PHE A 281 3.79 -17.30 -20.78
N THR A 282 4.15 -18.22 -19.86
CA THR A 282 5.41 -18.94 -19.88
C THR A 282 5.24 -20.20 -20.74
N ILE A 283 6.07 -20.33 -21.76
CA ILE A 283 6.13 -21.49 -22.66
C ILE A 283 7.46 -22.23 -22.47
N THR A 284 7.44 -23.55 -22.71
CA THR A 284 8.66 -24.36 -22.73
C THR A 284 9.17 -24.42 -24.18
N LYS A 285 10.41 -24.01 -24.39
CA LYS A 285 11.08 -24.06 -25.70
C LYS A 285 12.29 -24.96 -25.62
N GLN A 286 12.44 -25.82 -26.64
CA GLN A 286 13.65 -26.59 -26.79
C GLN A 286 14.72 -25.74 -27.47
N ILE A 287 15.87 -25.61 -26.82
CA ILE A 287 17.06 -24.90 -27.30
C ILE A 287 18.25 -25.85 -27.28
N LYS A 288 19.27 -25.53 -28.04
CA LYS A 288 20.56 -26.27 -27.99
C LYS A 288 21.50 -25.50 -27.06
N ASP A 289 22.12 -26.24 -26.14
CA ASP A 289 23.21 -25.70 -25.31
C ASP A 289 24.51 -25.56 -26.12
N ASP A 290 25.55 -25.01 -25.53
CA ASP A 290 26.86 -24.82 -26.15
C ASP A 290 27.53 -26.16 -26.58
N SER A 291 27.04 -27.27 -26.05
CA SER A 291 27.49 -28.63 -26.36
C SER A 291 26.56 -29.35 -27.39
N ASN A 292 25.60 -28.59 -27.99
CA ASN A 292 24.64 -29.07 -28.98
C ASN A 292 23.58 -30.07 -28.44
N ASN A 293 23.46 -30.21 -27.09
CA ASN A 293 22.39 -30.99 -26.46
C ASN A 293 21.09 -30.20 -26.45
N ILE A 294 19.96 -30.89 -26.64
CA ILE A 294 18.64 -30.29 -26.56
C ILE A 294 18.28 -30.13 -25.05
N ILE A 295 18.12 -28.89 -24.63
CA ILE A 295 17.64 -28.56 -23.30
C ILE A 295 16.28 -27.84 -23.40
N GLU A 296 15.46 -28.01 -22.38
CA GLU A 296 14.19 -27.30 -22.27
C GLU A 296 14.36 -26.02 -21.44
N GLU A 297 14.04 -24.88 -22.04
CA GLU A 297 14.05 -23.59 -21.38
C GLU A 297 12.63 -23.04 -21.27
N LYS A 298 12.28 -22.52 -20.07
CA LYS A 298 11.02 -21.81 -19.83
C LYS A 298 11.21 -20.34 -20.16
N ILE A 299 10.59 -19.88 -21.24
CA ILE A 299 10.65 -18.49 -21.69
C ILE A 299 9.28 -17.84 -21.69
N LEU A 300 9.25 -16.51 -21.51
CA LEU A 300 8.02 -15.73 -21.56
C LEU A 300 7.62 -15.47 -23.03
N ASN A 301 6.36 -15.73 -23.39
CA ASN A 301 5.81 -15.37 -24.70
C ASN A 301 5.46 -13.88 -24.73
N GLU A 302 6.46 -13.04 -25.04
CA GLU A 302 6.35 -11.58 -25.04
C GLU A 302 5.27 -11.07 -26.01
N SER A 303 5.06 -11.72 -27.14
CA SER A 303 4.04 -11.30 -28.13
C SER A 303 2.63 -11.43 -27.57
N GLU A 304 2.31 -12.57 -26.97
CA GLU A 304 1.00 -12.81 -26.34
C GLU A 304 0.81 -11.93 -25.12
N LEU A 305 1.84 -11.77 -24.30
CA LEU A 305 1.81 -10.88 -23.15
C LEU A 305 1.53 -9.43 -23.56
N ASN A 306 2.13 -8.94 -24.63
CA ASN A 306 1.90 -7.59 -25.14
C ASN A 306 0.47 -7.41 -25.66
N ASN A 307 -0.11 -8.44 -26.30
CA ASN A 307 -1.53 -8.44 -26.67
C ASN A 307 -2.42 -8.40 -25.43
N TYR A 308 -2.09 -9.15 -24.39
CA TYR A 308 -2.82 -9.14 -23.12
C TYR A 308 -2.75 -7.77 -22.45
N LYS A 309 -1.57 -7.16 -22.40
CA LYS A 309 -1.40 -5.77 -21.92
C LYS A 309 -2.27 -4.77 -22.70
N LYS A 310 -2.40 -4.96 -24.03
CA LYS A 310 -3.28 -4.10 -24.84
C LYS A 310 -4.75 -4.26 -24.47
N LYS A 311 -5.22 -5.50 -24.21
CA LYS A 311 -6.58 -5.75 -23.72
C LYS A 311 -6.79 -5.09 -22.35
N ILE A 312 -5.84 -5.21 -21.42
CA ILE A 312 -5.89 -4.56 -20.11
C ILE A 312 -6.02 -3.03 -20.27
N ARG A 313 -5.22 -2.38 -21.14
CA ARG A 313 -5.34 -0.93 -21.38
C ARG A 313 -6.74 -0.53 -21.85
N ASN A 314 -7.31 -1.28 -22.78
CA ASN A 314 -8.65 -1.01 -23.29
C ASN A 314 -9.72 -1.17 -22.19
N PHE A 315 -9.60 -2.21 -21.39
CA PHE A 315 -10.49 -2.45 -20.25
C PHE A 315 -10.37 -1.35 -19.19
N TYR A 316 -9.13 -0.99 -18.81
CA TYR A 316 -8.87 0.04 -17.81
C TYR A 316 -9.43 1.42 -18.20
N ASN A 317 -9.57 1.71 -19.49
CA ASN A 317 -10.20 2.94 -19.98
C ASN A 317 -11.68 3.06 -19.59
N LYS A 318 -12.33 1.99 -19.15
CA LYS A 318 -13.71 1.98 -18.65
C LYS A 318 -13.81 2.42 -17.18
N PHE A 319 -12.72 2.43 -16.43
CA PHE A 319 -12.71 2.80 -15.02
C PHE A 319 -12.90 4.30 -14.82
N ARG A 320 -13.57 4.66 -13.74
CA ARG A 320 -13.83 6.03 -13.28
C ARG A 320 -13.37 6.17 -11.84
N LEU A 321 -13.07 7.39 -11.40
CA LEU A 321 -12.76 7.62 -9.99
C LEU A 321 -14.00 7.48 -9.11
N TYR A 322 -15.14 7.91 -9.61
CA TYR A 322 -16.42 7.80 -8.94
C TYR A 322 -17.59 7.94 -9.90
N TYR A 323 -18.79 7.65 -9.40
CA TYR A 323 -20.07 7.89 -10.05
C TYR A 323 -20.93 8.76 -9.15
N PHE A 324 -21.47 9.86 -9.70
CA PHE A 324 -22.44 10.72 -9.01
C PHE A 324 -23.67 10.89 -9.88
N PHE A 325 -24.83 10.40 -9.40
CA PHE A 325 -26.03 10.37 -10.19
C PHE A 325 -27.29 10.41 -9.32
N THR A 326 -28.44 10.65 -9.95
CA THR A 326 -29.78 10.49 -9.34
C THR A 326 -30.40 9.18 -9.83
N PHE A 327 -30.98 8.44 -8.90
CA PHE A 327 -31.74 7.23 -9.17
C PHE A 327 -32.94 7.16 -8.25
N LYS A 328 -34.15 7.05 -8.83
CA LYS A 328 -35.43 7.04 -8.10
C LYS A 328 -35.57 8.16 -7.07
N GLY A 329 -35.17 9.36 -7.48
CA GLY A 329 -35.27 10.58 -6.67
C GLY A 329 -34.20 10.72 -5.57
N LYS A 330 -33.29 9.74 -5.39
CA LYS A 330 -32.17 9.83 -4.45
C LYS A 330 -30.86 10.11 -5.20
N LYS A 331 -29.97 10.88 -4.56
CA LYS A 331 -28.62 11.14 -5.09
C LYS A 331 -27.65 10.13 -4.52
N PHE A 332 -26.85 9.50 -5.37
CA PHE A 332 -25.83 8.53 -5.00
C PHE A 332 -24.44 9.00 -5.42
N PHE A 333 -23.48 8.79 -4.53
CA PHE A 333 -22.06 9.00 -4.79
C PHE A 333 -21.33 7.68 -4.52
N ILE A 334 -20.83 7.05 -5.58
CA ILE A 334 -20.14 5.74 -5.50
C ILE A 334 -18.68 5.95 -5.83
N ASN A 335 -17.80 5.50 -4.94
CA ASN A 335 -16.35 5.60 -5.08
C ASN A 335 -15.67 4.44 -4.34
N HIS A 336 -14.34 4.27 -4.53
CA HIS A 336 -13.65 3.12 -3.93
C HIS A 336 -13.46 3.25 -2.42
N SER A 337 -12.87 4.34 -1.92
CA SER A 337 -12.38 4.37 -0.52
C SER A 337 -13.20 5.22 0.46
N GLY A 338 -14.26 5.87 -0.01
CA GLY A 338 -15.03 6.85 0.78
C GLY A 338 -14.31 8.18 0.95
N ILE A 339 -15.09 9.26 1.07
CA ILE A 339 -14.60 10.62 1.33
C ILE A 339 -15.45 11.29 2.41
N ASP A 340 -14.87 12.24 3.12
CA ASP A 340 -15.55 12.99 4.17
C ASP A 340 -16.40 14.16 3.65
N LYS A 341 -16.09 14.66 2.44
CA LYS A 341 -16.87 15.70 1.74
C LYS A 341 -16.59 15.70 0.25
N MET A 342 -17.56 16.17 -0.54
CA MET A 342 -17.33 16.47 -1.95
C MET A 342 -16.62 17.82 -2.09
N TYR A 343 -15.63 17.87 -2.98
CA TYR A 343 -14.84 19.07 -3.20
C TYR A 343 -15.32 19.77 -4.47
N ASP A 344 -16.04 20.87 -4.30
CA ASP A 344 -16.58 21.65 -5.39
C ASP A 344 -15.54 22.23 -6.28
N HIS A 345 -14.99 22.46 -7.03
CA HIS A 345 -13.97 23.18 -7.82
C HIS A 345 -12.63 22.48 -7.99
N ILE A 346 -12.45 21.25 -7.50
CA ILE A 346 -11.24 20.48 -7.73
C ILE A 346 -11.55 19.36 -8.71
N PRO A 347 -10.82 19.21 -9.83
CA PRO A 347 -10.99 18.09 -10.74
C PRO A 347 -10.81 16.77 -10.01
N ALA A 348 -11.65 15.77 -10.32
CA ALA A 348 -11.62 14.46 -9.66
C ALA A 348 -10.25 13.78 -9.72
N SER A 349 -9.53 13.97 -10.82
CA SER A 349 -8.15 13.47 -10.97
C SER A 349 -7.17 13.99 -9.93
N LEU A 350 -7.45 15.13 -9.29
CA LEU A 350 -6.64 15.69 -8.21
C LEU A 350 -7.01 15.10 -6.85
N LEU A 351 -8.22 14.58 -6.73
CA LEU A 351 -8.68 13.85 -5.55
C LEU A 351 -8.29 12.37 -5.61
N ASN A 352 -7.60 11.91 -6.66
CA ASN A 352 -7.28 10.51 -6.88
C ASN A 352 -6.67 9.85 -5.62
N GLY A 353 -5.72 10.52 -4.97
CA GLY A 353 -5.12 10.01 -3.75
C GLY A 353 -6.14 9.74 -2.63
N ILE A 354 -7.12 10.62 -2.46
CA ILE A 354 -8.14 10.50 -1.41
C ILE A 354 -9.19 9.46 -1.81
N ILE A 355 -9.69 9.52 -3.03
CA ILE A 355 -10.77 8.65 -3.52
C ILE A 355 -10.32 7.19 -3.67
N THR A 356 -9.05 6.97 -4.02
CA THR A 356 -8.52 5.63 -4.29
C THR A 356 -7.83 5.01 -3.08
N TYR A 357 -7.14 5.80 -2.25
CA TYR A 357 -6.37 5.30 -1.10
C TYR A 357 -6.97 5.67 0.26
N GLY A 358 -8.06 6.39 0.28
CA GLY A 358 -8.68 6.90 1.50
C GLY A 358 -8.00 8.14 2.08
N TYR A 359 -8.75 8.84 2.91
CA TYR A 359 -8.28 10.05 3.59
C TYR A 359 -7.30 9.70 4.71
N LYS A 360 -6.15 10.37 4.71
CA LYS A 360 -5.15 10.25 5.78
C LYS A 360 -5.18 11.49 6.67
N GLU A 361 -5.11 11.29 7.98
CA GLU A 361 -4.89 12.36 8.94
C GLU A 361 -3.47 12.95 8.82
N TYR A 362 -3.25 14.06 9.50
CA TYR A 362 -1.95 14.76 9.50
C TYR A 362 -0.80 13.87 10.01
N ASP A 363 -1.10 12.91 10.88
CA ASP A 363 -0.18 11.90 11.42
C ASP A 363 -0.01 10.67 10.52
N ASN A 364 -0.59 10.68 9.30
CA ASN A 364 -0.66 9.54 8.36
C ASN A 364 -1.52 8.35 8.80
N SER A 365 -2.30 8.44 9.87
CA SER A 365 -3.32 7.44 10.17
C SER A 365 -4.48 7.54 9.17
N TYR A 366 -5.12 6.41 8.85
CA TYR A 366 -6.36 6.44 8.09
C TYR A 366 -7.52 6.69 9.04
N LYS A 367 -8.41 7.62 8.66
CA LYS A 367 -9.69 7.75 9.35
C LYS A 367 -10.46 6.45 9.29
N SER A 368 -11.16 6.13 10.36
CA SER A 368 -12.07 5.00 10.37
C SER A 368 -13.17 5.21 9.31
N TYR A 369 -13.70 4.11 8.75
CA TYR A 369 -14.77 4.22 7.76
C TYR A 369 -16.06 4.79 8.38
N ILE A 370 -16.30 4.55 9.68
CA ILE A 370 -17.41 5.14 10.43
C ILE A 370 -17.26 6.66 10.49
N GLU A 371 -16.07 7.15 10.84
CA GLU A 371 -15.80 8.59 10.90
C GLU A 371 -15.97 9.25 9.54
N VAL A 372 -15.45 8.64 8.46
CA VAL A 372 -15.61 9.12 7.09
C VAL A 372 -17.09 9.22 6.71
N GLY A 373 -17.88 8.18 6.98
CA GLY A 373 -19.31 8.16 6.68
C GLY A 373 -20.10 9.18 7.49
N ASN A 374 -19.78 9.38 8.77
CA ASN A 374 -20.44 10.37 9.62
C ASN A 374 -20.13 11.80 9.19
N ARG A 375 -18.89 12.11 8.88
CA ARG A 375 -18.50 13.43 8.35
C ARG A 375 -19.10 13.69 6.97
N PHE A 376 -19.24 12.65 6.14
CA PHE A 376 -19.92 12.80 4.84
C PHE A 376 -21.39 13.21 5.04
N LYS A 377 -22.10 12.57 5.98
CA LYS A 377 -23.49 12.93 6.32
C LYS A 377 -23.60 14.36 6.86
N GLU A 378 -22.66 14.82 7.69
CA GLU A 378 -22.62 16.20 8.20
C GLU A 378 -22.48 17.22 7.07
N ASN A 379 -21.67 16.90 6.04
CA ASN A 379 -21.43 17.78 4.91
C ASN A 379 -22.48 17.65 3.79
N HIS A 380 -23.13 16.47 3.64
CA HIS A 380 -24.01 16.12 2.51
C HIS A 380 -25.16 15.24 2.96
N ASN A 381 -26.18 15.84 3.60
CA ASN A 381 -27.34 15.11 4.14
C ASN A 381 -28.35 14.62 3.08
N ASP A 382 -28.22 15.05 1.84
CA ASP A 382 -29.09 14.68 0.71
C ASP A 382 -28.43 13.71 -0.30
N ILE A 383 -27.23 13.24 0.00
CA ILE A 383 -26.44 12.33 -0.85
C ILE A 383 -26.15 11.04 -0.09
N ILE A 384 -26.32 9.90 -0.73
CA ILE A 384 -25.93 8.60 -0.19
C ILE A 384 -24.59 8.20 -0.81
N GLN A 385 -23.56 8.07 0.04
CA GLN A 385 -22.24 7.58 -0.36
C GLN A 385 -22.15 6.06 -0.20
N ILE A 386 -21.58 5.37 -1.21
CA ILE A 386 -21.32 3.93 -1.16
C ILE A 386 -19.86 3.71 -1.57
N PHE A 387 -19.13 2.91 -0.79
CA PHE A 387 -17.72 2.66 -1.02
C PHE A 387 -17.27 1.27 -0.51
N GLY A 388 -16.10 0.81 -0.99
CA GLY A 388 -15.39 -0.41 -0.60
C GLY A 388 -14.12 -0.12 0.20
N HIS A 389 -13.00 -0.78 -0.16
CA HIS A 389 -11.63 -0.54 0.31
C HIS A 389 -11.39 -0.76 1.81
N ARG A 390 -12.36 -0.50 2.66
CA ARG A 390 -12.23 -0.48 4.12
C ARG A 390 -12.94 -1.69 4.70
N ASN A 391 -12.16 -2.59 5.29
CA ASN A 391 -12.67 -3.82 5.83
C ASN A 391 -13.59 -3.58 7.04
N VAL A 392 -14.85 -3.95 6.90
CA VAL A 392 -15.90 -3.83 7.92
C VAL A 392 -15.56 -4.60 9.21
N LEU A 393 -14.81 -5.71 9.09
CA LEU A 393 -14.41 -6.52 10.25
C LEU A 393 -13.40 -5.86 11.19
N GLN A 394 -12.86 -4.70 10.84
CA GLN A 394 -11.90 -3.96 11.69
C GLN A 394 -12.55 -3.08 12.75
N GLU A 395 -13.83 -2.75 12.58
CA GLU A 395 -14.56 -1.89 13.52
C GLU A 395 -15.84 -2.62 13.94
N GLU A 396 -16.14 -2.62 15.24
CA GLU A 396 -17.34 -3.24 15.80
C GLU A 396 -18.59 -2.45 15.37
N LEU A 397 -19.24 -2.91 14.29
CA LEU A 397 -20.62 -2.54 14.02
C LEU A 397 -21.53 -3.60 14.59
N GLU A 398 -22.46 -3.18 15.43
CA GLU A 398 -23.52 -4.05 15.99
C GLU A 398 -24.41 -4.66 14.90
N ASP A 399 -24.41 -4.08 13.69
CA ASP A 399 -25.19 -4.52 12.54
C ASP A 399 -24.29 -4.94 11.38
N LYS A 400 -24.32 -6.21 11.00
CA LYS A 400 -23.61 -6.77 9.84
C LYS A 400 -24.05 -6.19 8.48
N LEU A 401 -24.80 -5.10 8.47
CA LEU A 401 -25.49 -4.55 7.31
C LEU A 401 -24.68 -3.52 6.52
N CYS A 402 -23.37 -3.36 6.73
CA CYS A 402 -22.54 -2.41 5.98
C CYS A 402 -23.02 -0.95 6.03
N LYS A 403 -24.09 -0.66 6.76
CA LYS A 403 -24.66 0.67 6.90
C LYS A 403 -23.99 1.42 8.05
N ILE A 404 -23.28 2.48 7.73
CA ILE A 404 -22.71 3.38 8.72
C ILE A 404 -23.78 4.31 9.27
N ASN A 405 -24.56 4.90 8.37
CA ASN A 405 -25.70 5.77 8.65
C ASN A 405 -26.59 5.86 7.41
N ASP A 406 -27.66 6.68 7.45
CA ASP A 406 -28.61 6.79 6.32
C ASP A 406 -27.98 7.34 5.03
N ASN A 407 -26.82 7.98 5.11
CA ASN A 407 -26.11 8.61 4.00
C ASN A 407 -24.78 7.94 3.65
N ALA A 408 -24.40 6.82 4.32
CA ALA A 408 -23.12 6.16 4.05
C ALA A 408 -23.19 4.65 4.25
N TYR A 409 -22.69 3.91 3.26
CA TYR A 409 -22.58 2.46 3.23
C TYR A 409 -21.16 2.05 2.85
N CYS A 410 -20.52 1.19 3.67
CA CYS A 410 -19.24 0.53 3.35
C CYS A 410 -19.54 -0.93 3.04
N ILE A 411 -19.43 -1.32 1.77
CA ILE A 411 -19.82 -2.66 1.31
C ILE A 411 -18.64 -3.65 1.21
N GLU A 412 -17.44 -3.25 1.64
CA GLU A 412 -16.29 -4.15 1.71
C GLU A 412 -16.49 -5.19 2.81
N ASN A 413 -16.42 -6.47 2.46
CA ASN A 413 -16.64 -7.59 3.39
C ASN A 413 -15.49 -8.59 3.44
N SER A 414 -14.32 -8.27 2.91
CA SER A 414 -13.14 -9.16 2.97
C SER A 414 -13.35 -10.53 2.27
N VAL A 415 -13.90 -10.51 1.10
CA VAL A 415 -14.17 -11.71 0.27
C VAL A 415 -12.89 -12.54 0.08
N GLU A 416 -11.73 -11.91 -0.04
CA GLU A 416 -10.42 -12.57 -0.17
C GLU A 416 -10.01 -13.38 1.07
N TYR A 417 -10.66 -13.17 2.19
CA TYR A 417 -10.45 -13.93 3.44
C TYR A 417 -11.57 -14.94 3.72
N GLY A 418 -12.41 -15.22 2.71
CA GLY A 418 -13.45 -16.25 2.79
C GLY A 418 -14.80 -15.76 3.31
N GLU A 419 -14.97 -14.45 3.51
CA GLU A 419 -16.27 -13.88 3.82
C GLU A 419 -17.17 -13.84 2.57
N ASP A 420 -18.48 -13.76 2.76
CA ASP A 420 -19.45 -13.74 1.68
C ASP A 420 -19.33 -12.49 0.81
N LEU A 421 -19.63 -12.62 -0.48
CA LEU A 421 -19.76 -11.50 -1.40
C LEU A 421 -21.09 -10.79 -1.15
N ILE A 422 -21.03 -9.53 -0.73
CA ILE A 422 -22.21 -8.70 -0.40
C ILE A 422 -22.51 -7.75 -1.54
N ILE A 423 -23.74 -7.75 -2.04
CA ILE A 423 -24.21 -6.87 -3.11
C ILE A 423 -25.29 -5.93 -2.57
N LEU A 424 -25.11 -4.62 -2.79
CA LEU A 424 -26.10 -3.61 -2.38
C LEU A 424 -27.02 -3.24 -3.55
N ASN A 425 -28.34 -3.36 -3.37
CA ASN A 425 -29.37 -2.95 -4.31
C ASN A 425 -29.77 -1.50 -4.07
N LEU A 426 -29.63 -0.60 -5.05
CA LEU A 426 -29.97 0.82 -4.85
C LEU A 426 -31.47 1.10 -4.91
N LYS A 427 -32.26 0.19 -5.44
CA LYS A 427 -33.73 0.32 -5.54
C LYS A 427 -34.36 0.49 -4.16
N ASP A 428 -33.93 -0.30 -3.20
CA ASP A 428 -34.50 -0.40 -1.86
C ASP A 428 -33.47 -0.41 -0.73
N LEU A 429 -32.16 -0.31 -1.08
CA LEU A 429 -31.00 -0.40 -0.18
C LEU A 429 -30.91 -1.76 0.52
N SER A 430 -31.47 -2.82 -0.07
CA SER A 430 -31.35 -4.19 0.42
C SER A 430 -30.00 -4.79 0.07
N ILE A 431 -29.58 -5.78 0.86
CA ILE A 431 -28.34 -6.52 0.70
C ILE A 431 -28.64 -7.95 0.25
N GLU A 432 -27.95 -8.39 -0.80
CA GLU A 432 -27.87 -9.78 -1.20
C GLU A 432 -26.51 -10.35 -0.79
N SER A 433 -26.49 -11.56 -0.23
CA SER A 433 -25.25 -12.27 0.14
C SER A 433 -25.09 -13.51 -0.74
N TYR A 434 -23.86 -13.69 -1.24
CA TYR A 434 -23.44 -14.85 -2.02
C TYR A 434 -22.39 -15.58 -1.24
N LYS A 435 -22.70 -16.81 -0.84
CA LYS A 435 -21.81 -17.61 -0.03
C LYS A 435 -20.48 -17.86 -0.75
N ASN A 436 -19.40 -17.59 -0.05
CA ASN A 436 -18.06 -17.91 -0.51
C ASN A 436 -17.78 -19.37 -0.11
N ASP A 437 -18.21 -20.31 -0.96
CA ASP A 437 -17.95 -21.75 -0.79
C ASP A 437 -16.50 -22.12 -1.13
N ARG A 438 -15.56 -21.18 -0.97
CA ARG A 438 -14.16 -21.47 -1.17
C ARG A 438 -13.77 -22.63 -0.27
N GLU A 439 -13.82 -23.87 -0.81
CA GLU A 439 -12.88 -24.89 -0.34
C GLU A 439 -11.51 -24.28 -0.58
N ILE A 440 -10.79 -23.96 0.49
CA ILE A 440 -9.42 -23.51 0.43
C ILE A 440 -8.61 -24.67 -0.10
N GLU A 441 -8.72 -24.91 -1.42
CA GLU A 441 -7.91 -25.92 -2.09
C GLU A 441 -6.45 -25.53 -1.95
N ASN A 442 -5.76 -26.40 -1.29
CA ASN A 442 -4.33 -26.50 -1.09
C ASN A 442 -3.51 -26.07 -2.32
N ILE A 443 -3.11 -24.80 -2.37
CA ILE A 443 -1.96 -24.42 -3.18
C ILE A 443 -0.72 -24.88 -2.40
N LEU A 444 -0.26 -26.09 -2.75
CA LEU A 444 1.09 -26.64 -2.50
C LEU A 444 1.78 -26.27 -1.18
N ASP A 445 1.09 -26.45 -0.10
CA ASP A 445 1.45 -26.81 1.26
C ASP A 445 0.10 -26.96 1.94
N LYS A 446 -0.26 -28.16 2.39
CA LYS A 446 -1.51 -28.42 3.08
C LYS A 446 -1.61 -27.54 4.34
N GLU A 447 -2.06 -26.28 4.17
CA GLU A 447 -2.41 -25.41 5.28
C GLU A 447 -3.91 -25.57 5.54
N LYS A 448 -4.29 -26.39 6.50
CA LYS A 448 -5.64 -26.32 7.07
C LYS A 448 -5.72 -25.14 8.01
N THR A 449 -6.72 -24.27 7.82
CA THR A 449 -7.03 -23.20 8.76
C THR A 449 -8.28 -23.55 9.52
N ASP A 450 -8.17 -23.69 10.83
CA ASP A 450 -9.30 -23.67 11.73
C ASP A 450 -9.64 -22.19 11.99
N ASP A 451 -10.86 -21.77 11.69
CA ASP A 451 -11.41 -20.42 11.89
C ASP A 451 -10.61 -19.24 11.33
N ASN A 452 -9.82 -19.40 10.25
CA ASN A 452 -8.97 -18.34 9.68
C ASN A 452 -7.97 -17.65 10.64
N LEU A 453 -7.89 -18.11 11.90
CA LEU A 453 -7.02 -17.52 12.92
C LEU A 453 -5.67 -18.21 13.03
N VAL A 454 -5.62 -19.52 12.75
CA VAL A 454 -4.43 -20.36 12.89
C VAL A 454 -4.16 -21.10 11.59
N ARG A 455 -2.87 -21.13 11.21
CA ARG A 455 -2.36 -21.85 10.02
C ARG A 455 -1.62 -23.08 10.46
N TYR A 456 -1.85 -24.20 9.76
CA TYR A 456 -1.20 -25.49 9.98
C TYR A 456 -0.31 -25.81 8.79
N LYS A 457 0.93 -26.21 9.05
CA LYS A 457 1.86 -26.66 8.02
C LYS A 457 2.33 -28.07 8.36
N TYR A 458 1.97 -29.04 7.50
CA TYR A 458 2.21 -30.45 7.72
C TYR A 458 3.55 -30.90 7.14
N TYR A 459 4.23 -31.79 7.88
CA TYR A 459 5.45 -32.47 7.50
C TYR A 459 5.26 -33.99 7.76
N ASP A 460 6.28 -34.79 7.48
CA ASP A 460 6.19 -36.25 7.58
C ASP A 460 5.59 -36.78 8.93
N THR A 461 6.17 -36.35 10.04
CA THR A 461 5.79 -36.85 11.38
C THR A 461 5.08 -35.79 12.22
N VAL A 462 5.25 -34.51 11.89
CA VAL A 462 4.75 -33.40 12.70
C VAL A 462 4.09 -32.33 11.82
N TYR A 463 3.25 -31.50 12.42
CA TYR A 463 2.79 -30.26 11.80
C TYR A 463 3.08 -29.05 12.69
N SER A 464 3.33 -27.91 12.06
CA SER A 464 3.47 -26.63 12.77
C SER A 464 2.15 -25.89 12.86
N THR A 465 1.96 -25.15 13.95
CA THR A 465 0.79 -24.33 14.22
C THR A 465 1.25 -22.87 14.38
N ASN A 466 0.69 -21.97 13.58
CA ASN A 466 1.04 -20.55 13.60
C ASN A 466 -0.19 -19.68 13.49
N PHE A 467 -0.23 -18.56 14.20
CA PHE A 467 -1.27 -17.56 13.99
C PHE A 467 -1.18 -16.95 12.58
N SER A 468 -2.33 -16.66 12.01
CA SER A 468 -2.43 -16.04 10.68
C SER A 468 -2.05 -14.54 10.71
N ASP A 469 -1.74 -13.98 9.53
CA ASP A 469 -1.49 -12.53 9.39
C ASP A 469 -2.70 -11.71 9.86
N ARG A 470 -3.92 -12.24 9.66
CA ARG A 470 -5.17 -11.65 10.18
C ARG A 470 -5.12 -11.40 11.69
N VAL A 471 -4.67 -12.40 12.47
CA VAL A 471 -4.53 -12.25 13.93
C VAL A 471 -3.54 -11.14 14.27
N PHE A 472 -2.41 -11.07 13.55
CA PHE A 472 -1.39 -10.06 13.80
C PHE A 472 -1.87 -8.65 13.48
N TYR A 473 -2.45 -8.43 12.32
CA TYR A 473 -2.88 -7.10 11.88
C TYR A 473 -4.16 -6.63 12.57
N LYS A 474 -5.09 -7.56 12.89
CA LYS A 474 -6.36 -7.24 13.54
C LYS A 474 -6.34 -7.40 15.07
N ARG A 475 -5.18 -7.77 15.63
CA ARG A 475 -5.01 -7.99 17.08
C ARG A 475 -5.99 -9.00 17.68
N LEU A 476 -6.40 -10.02 16.91
CA LEU A 476 -7.35 -11.06 17.31
C LEU A 476 -6.66 -12.10 18.23
N TRP A 477 -6.07 -11.62 19.32
CA TRP A 477 -5.36 -12.47 20.28
C TRP A 477 -6.35 -13.15 21.22
N ASN A 478 -6.28 -14.47 21.27
CA ASN A 478 -6.99 -15.32 22.20
C ASN A 478 -6.05 -16.46 22.67
N GLU A 479 -6.49 -17.34 23.52
CA GLU A 479 -5.68 -18.43 24.05
C GLU A 479 -5.06 -19.31 22.93
N GLN A 480 -5.83 -19.65 21.90
CA GLN A 480 -5.39 -20.45 20.77
C GLN A 480 -4.31 -19.74 19.95
N THR A 481 -4.56 -18.48 19.58
CA THR A 481 -3.65 -17.71 18.73
C THR A 481 -2.36 -17.28 19.45
N ILE A 482 -2.41 -17.11 20.76
CA ILE A 482 -1.23 -16.85 21.61
C ILE A 482 -0.29 -18.06 21.62
N LYS A 483 -0.84 -19.28 21.72
CA LYS A 483 -0.08 -20.55 21.70
C LYS A 483 0.42 -20.89 20.28
N ALA A 484 -0.24 -20.41 19.23
CA ALA A 484 0.08 -20.71 17.84
C ALA A 484 1.33 -19.96 17.35
N ARG A 485 2.50 -20.23 17.95
CA ARG A 485 3.78 -19.62 17.58
C ARG A 485 4.94 -20.57 17.88
N GLY A 486 5.48 -21.22 16.85
CA GLY A 486 6.54 -22.22 17.02
C GLY A 486 6.03 -23.44 17.80
N LEU A 487 4.79 -23.82 17.58
CA LEU A 487 4.17 -25.00 18.18
C LEU A 487 4.11 -26.10 17.13
N TYR A 488 4.72 -27.24 17.44
CA TYR A 488 4.80 -28.43 16.58
C TYR A 488 4.11 -29.60 17.29
N ARG A 489 3.25 -30.32 16.57
CA ARG A 489 2.51 -31.48 17.08
C ARG A 489 2.71 -32.70 16.19
N TYR A 490 2.63 -33.87 16.74
CA TYR A 490 2.62 -35.11 15.97
C TYR A 490 1.35 -35.24 15.14
N ASN A 491 1.50 -35.68 13.86
CA ASN A 491 0.37 -35.86 12.95
C ASN A 491 -0.65 -36.84 13.42
N GLU A 492 -0.21 -37.95 14.08
CA GLU A 492 -1.06 -39.07 14.50
C GLU A 492 -1.70 -38.85 15.86
N THR A 493 -0.93 -38.37 16.84
CA THR A 493 -1.40 -38.29 18.24
C THR A 493 -1.88 -36.91 18.66
N ASN A 494 -1.55 -35.87 17.87
CA ASN A 494 -1.79 -34.45 18.21
C ASN A 494 -1.06 -33.98 19.48
N GLU A 495 -0.17 -34.79 20.05
CA GLU A 495 0.67 -34.39 21.18
C GLU A 495 1.72 -33.39 20.76
N ILE A 496 2.19 -32.52 21.67
CA ILE A 496 3.24 -31.58 21.41
C ILE A 496 4.57 -32.27 21.19
N ALA A 497 5.12 -32.20 19.98
CA ALA A 497 6.44 -32.68 19.62
C ALA A 497 7.53 -31.63 19.98
N GLY A 498 7.24 -30.37 19.78
CA GLY A 498 8.13 -29.26 20.12
C GLY A 498 7.38 -27.92 20.23
N ARG A 499 7.84 -27.04 21.08
CA ARG A 499 7.22 -25.71 21.23
C ARG A 499 8.21 -24.62 21.57
N SER A 500 7.83 -23.39 21.18
CA SER A 500 8.47 -22.16 21.57
C SER A 500 7.69 -21.44 22.69
N TYR A 501 8.03 -20.18 22.90
CA TYR A 501 7.23 -19.28 23.75
C TYR A 501 5.86 -19.06 23.17
N ASP A 502 4.85 -18.95 24.02
CA ASP A 502 3.60 -18.32 23.70
C ASP A 502 3.86 -16.86 23.24
N LYS A 503 2.97 -16.31 22.42
CA LYS A 503 3.15 -14.93 21.95
C LYS A 503 3.10 -13.96 23.14
N PHE A 504 4.19 -13.22 23.37
CA PHE A 504 4.23 -12.10 24.28
C PHE A 504 4.54 -10.80 23.53
N PHE A 505 4.18 -9.66 24.11
CA PHE A 505 3.98 -8.39 23.41
C PHE A 505 5.04 -7.36 23.77
N ASN A 506 5.13 -6.31 22.95
CA ASN A 506 5.95 -5.16 23.28
C ASN A 506 5.24 -4.29 24.32
N TYR A 507 5.98 -3.47 25.03
CA TYR A 507 5.45 -2.40 25.84
C TYR A 507 4.47 -1.55 25.02
N ASP A 508 3.32 -1.24 25.59
CA ASP A 508 2.22 -0.47 24.99
C ASP A 508 1.56 -1.10 23.73
N GLU A 509 1.83 -2.40 23.43
CA GLU A 509 1.25 -3.09 22.26
C GLU A 509 -0.18 -3.58 22.52
N VAL A 510 -0.48 -4.06 23.73
CA VAL A 510 -1.79 -4.55 24.17
C VAL A 510 -2.14 -3.99 25.55
N ASN A 511 -3.39 -4.13 25.99
CA ASN A 511 -3.84 -3.53 27.24
C ASN A 511 -3.02 -3.98 28.45
N GLU A 512 -2.62 -5.25 28.50
CA GLU A 512 -1.84 -5.86 29.58
C GLU A 512 -0.40 -5.33 29.65
N THR A 513 0.13 -4.78 28.55
CA THR A 513 1.50 -4.24 28.46
C THR A 513 1.56 -2.72 28.51
N LYS A 514 0.43 -2.04 28.74
CA LYS A 514 0.40 -0.59 29.00
C LYS A 514 0.96 -0.27 30.38
N LEU A 515 1.57 0.91 30.52
CA LEU A 515 2.23 1.35 31.76
C LEU A 515 1.35 1.12 33.00
N LYS A 516 0.10 1.61 32.97
CA LYS A 516 -0.82 1.45 34.09
C LYS A 516 -1.13 -0.01 34.46
N ALA A 517 -1.22 -0.88 33.46
CA ALA A 517 -1.43 -2.31 33.67
C ALA A 517 -0.19 -2.96 34.28
N LEU A 518 1.00 -2.61 33.79
CA LEU A 518 2.27 -3.11 34.32
C LEU A 518 2.48 -2.67 35.78
N GLN A 519 2.23 -1.39 36.09
CA GLN A 519 2.34 -0.88 37.47
C GLN A 519 1.43 -1.65 38.46
N ASN A 520 0.26 -2.11 38.02
CA ASN A 520 -0.71 -2.80 38.87
C ASN A 520 -0.47 -4.33 38.94
N ASN A 521 -0.01 -4.95 37.86
CA ASN A 521 -0.10 -6.40 37.68
C ASN A 521 1.23 -7.12 37.70
N ILE A 522 2.36 -6.46 37.38
CA ILE A 522 3.69 -7.09 37.33
C ILE A 522 4.10 -7.60 38.74
N LYS A 523 4.68 -8.80 38.78
CA LYS A 523 5.05 -9.46 40.04
C LYS A 523 6.56 -9.50 40.21
N PHE A 524 7.05 -8.90 41.30
CA PHE A 524 8.47 -8.88 41.62
C PHE A 524 8.95 -10.21 42.26
N PRO A 525 10.22 -10.56 42.14
CA PRO A 525 11.25 -9.85 41.37
C PRO A 525 11.02 -9.93 39.85
N VAL A 526 11.50 -8.91 39.12
CA VAL A 526 11.47 -8.89 37.67
C VAL A 526 12.89 -9.04 37.14
N SER A 527 13.15 -10.08 36.33
CA SER A 527 14.41 -10.26 35.64
C SER A 527 14.42 -9.50 34.32
N VAL A 528 15.50 -8.81 34.03
CA VAL A 528 15.71 -8.07 32.79
C VAL A 528 16.75 -8.78 31.95
N TYR A 529 16.36 -9.27 30.78
CA TYR A 529 17.23 -10.00 29.87
C TYR A 529 17.55 -9.18 28.62
N LYS A 530 18.78 -9.25 28.15
CA LYS A 530 19.20 -8.70 26.86
C LYS A 530 18.43 -9.37 25.73
N LYS A 531 17.85 -8.55 24.85
CA LYS A 531 17.17 -9.04 23.66
C LYS A 531 18.11 -8.96 22.46
N TYR A 532 18.50 -10.12 21.96
CA TYR A 532 19.28 -10.25 20.73
C TYR A 532 18.39 -10.07 19.50
N ASN A 533 18.99 -9.73 18.36
CA ASN A 533 18.25 -9.50 17.11
C ASN A 533 18.67 -10.51 16.04
N GLY A 534 18.00 -11.65 16.05
CA GLY A 534 18.13 -12.75 15.12
C GLY A 534 16.78 -13.38 14.82
N TYR A 535 16.76 -14.67 14.56
CA TYR A 535 15.53 -15.44 14.38
C TYR A 535 15.48 -16.63 15.34
N LEU A 536 14.25 -17.01 15.70
CA LEU A 536 14.01 -18.18 16.56
C LEU A 536 14.41 -19.47 15.85
N PHE A 537 15.25 -20.25 16.52
CA PHE A 537 15.65 -21.58 16.12
C PHE A 537 15.32 -22.56 17.23
N LEU A 538 14.61 -23.63 16.89
CA LEU A 538 14.08 -24.64 17.80
C LEU A 538 14.74 -25.97 17.49
N VAL A 539 15.13 -26.70 18.52
CA VAL A 539 15.65 -28.07 18.40
C VAL A 539 14.90 -28.95 19.38
N PHE A 540 14.26 -29.99 18.89
CA PHE A 540 13.49 -30.96 19.67
C PHE A 540 13.60 -32.34 19.06
N LEU A 541 13.27 -33.37 19.86
CA LEU A 541 13.39 -34.76 19.46
C LEU A 541 12.08 -35.25 18.81
N ASP A 542 12.17 -35.78 17.60
CA ASP A 542 11.15 -36.66 17.05
C ASP A 542 11.26 -38.04 17.68
N LYS A 543 10.35 -38.33 18.62
CA LYS A 543 10.34 -39.60 19.34
C LYS A 543 9.99 -40.81 18.45
N THR A 544 9.37 -40.57 17.30
CA THR A 544 8.96 -41.64 16.37
C THR A 544 10.15 -42.17 15.56
N ARG A 545 11.15 -41.30 15.31
CA ARG A 545 12.36 -41.60 14.53
C ARG A 545 13.64 -41.62 15.35
N ASP A 546 13.57 -41.21 16.61
CA ASP A 546 14.73 -40.96 17.47
C ASP A 546 15.76 -40.00 16.83
N GLU A 547 15.25 -38.93 16.14
CA GLU A 547 16.05 -37.94 15.42
C GLU A 547 15.72 -36.51 15.88
N LEU A 548 16.69 -35.59 15.80
CA LEU A 548 16.44 -34.19 16.10
C LEU A 548 15.73 -33.50 14.94
N ILE A 549 14.72 -32.71 15.25
CA ILE A 549 14.08 -31.77 14.32
C ILE A 549 14.65 -30.39 14.56
N PHE A 550 15.10 -29.76 13.46
CA PHE A 550 15.58 -28.38 13.42
C PHE A 550 14.52 -27.48 12.79
N ALA A 551 13.99 -26.53 13.55
CA ALA A 551 12.84 -25.75 13.15
C ALA A 551 13.04 -24.25 13.38
N THR A 552 12.33 -23.42 12.66
CA THR A 552 12.08 -22.01 12.99
C THR A 552 10.73 -21.88 13.70
N LYS A 553 10.25 -20.66 13.95
CA LYS A 553 8.92 -20.44 14.53
C LYS A 553 7.76 -21.03 13.69
N SER A 554 7.98 -21.33 12.41
CA SER A 554 6.90 -21.72 11.49
C SER A 554 7.26 -22.82 10.48
N SER A 555 8.50 -23.22 10.38
CA SER A 555 8.93 -24.14 9.31
C SER A 555 10.15 -24.97 9.72
N ILE A 556 10.21 -26.20 9.19
CA ILE A 556 11.39 -27.07 9.21
C ILE A 556 12.01 -27.13 7.80
N ASN A 557 13.23 -27.65 7.68
CA ASN A 557 13.91 -27.88 6.38
C ASN A 557 14.04 -26.61 5.50
N THR A 558 14.43 -25.49 6.10
CA THR A 558 14.66 -24.22 5.39
C THR A 558 16.13 -23.86 5.37
N LYS A 559 16.53 -22.92 4.51
CA LYS A 559 17.89 -22.36 4.53
C LYS A 559 18.28 -21.81 5.91
N MET A 560 17.32 -21.24 6.65
CA MET A 560 17.55 -20.69 7.98
C MET A 560 17.82 -21.80 8.99
N THR A 561 17.09 -22.90 8.92
CA THR A 561 17.36 -24.06 9.82
C THR A 561 18.72 -24.67 9.53
N SER A 562 19.10 -24.82 8.26
CA SER A 562 20.45 -25.34 7.90
C SER A 562 21.58 -24.42 8.32
N TRP A 563 21.40 -23.09 8.26
CA TRP A 563 22.39 -22.13 8.76
C TRP A 563 22.55 -22.25 10.28
N ALA A 564 21.44 -22.33 11.02
CA ALA A 564 21.49 -22.45 12.48
C ALA A 564 22.06 -23.81 12.92
N GLU A 565 21.68 -24.87 12.25
CA GLU A 565 22.21 -26.23 12.50
C GLU A 565 23.73 -26.28 12.32
N SER A 566 24.27 -25.59 11.30
CA SER A 566 25.73 -25.55 11.05
C SER A 566 26.55 -24.91 12.18
N LEU A 567 25.90 -24.24 13.13
CA LEU A 567 26.52 -23.64 14.31
C LEU A 567 26.51 -24.58 15.53
N LEU A 568 25.86 -25.75 15.44
CA LEU A 568 25.89 -26.78 16.46
C LEU A 568 26.97 -27.82 16.15
N THR A 569 27.78 -28.14 17.14
CA THR A 569 28.72 -29.28 17.07
C THR A 569 27.96 -30.60 17.23
N GLU A 570 28.56 -31.73 16.85
CA GLU A 570 27.97 -33.05 17.11
C GLU A 570 27.81 -33.33 18.61
N GLU A 571 28.70 -32.82 19.46
CA GLU A 571 28.58 -32.89 20.91
C GLU A 571 27.31 -32.15 21.39
N ASN A 572 27.09 -30.92 20.88
CA ASN A 572 25.86 -30.17 21.20
C ASN A 572 24.59 -30.92 20.77
N LYS A 573 24.59 -31.50 19.55
CA LYS A 573 23.44 -32.26 19.06
C LYS A 573 23.16 -33.50 19.93
N ASN A 574 24.21 -34.24 20.30
CA ASN A 574 24.06 -35.42 21.19
C ASN A 574 23.55 -35.00 22.56
N PHE A 575 24.08 -33.90 23.13
CA PHE A 575 23.60 -33.37 24.40
C PHE A 575 22.12 -33.00 24.32
N ILE A 576 21.69 -32.26 23.29
CA ILE A 576 20.29 -31.90 23.10
C ILE A 576 19.42 -33.15 22.98
N LYS A 577 19.84 -34.12 22.17
CA LYS A 577 19.09 -35.34 21.94
C LYS A 577 18.83 -36.12 23.26
N GLU A 578 19.87 -36.36 24.03
CA GLU A 578 19.75 -37.06 25.31
C GLU A 578 18.92 -36.27 26.34
N TYR A 579 19.13 -34.94 26.38
CA TYR A 579 18.35 -34.08 27.27
C TYR A 579 16.87 -34.05 26.92
N CYS A 580 16.51 -33.95 25.63
CA CYS A 580 15.14 -33.98 25.14
C CYS A 580 14.48 -35.33 25.36
N LYS A 581 15.24 -36.42 25.19
CA LYS A 581 14.76 -37.79 25.45
C LYS A 581 14.36 -38.00 26.91
N LYS A 582 15.15 -37.47 27.81
CA LYS A 582 14.95 -37.58 29.25
C LYS A 582 13.82 -36.69 29.77
N ASN A 583 13.72 -35.44 29.25
CA ASN A 583 12.89 -34.40 29.86
C ASN A 583 11.70 -33.95 29.01
N ASN A 584 11.53 -34.46 27.78
CA ASN A 584 10.51 -34.04 26.82
C ASN A 584 10.48 -32.51 26.61
N THR A 585 11.56 -31.95 26.11
CA THR A 585 11.77 -30.51 26.03
C THR A 585 12.15 -30.04 24.61
N THR A 586 12.05 -28.77 24.37
CA THR A 586 12.56 -28.05 23.18
C THR A 586 13.61 -27.06 23.62
N PHE A 587 14.77 -27.09 22.97
CA PHE A 587 15.78 -26.05 23.06
C PHE A 587 15.42 -24.89 22.15
N VAL A 588 15.35 -23.69 22.71
CA VAL A 588 14.92 -22.47 22.00
C VAL A 588 16.08 -21.50 21.95
N PHE A 589 16.59 -21.26 20.74
CA PHE A 589 17.71 -20.37 20.49
C PHE A 589 17.26 -19.11 19.74
N GLU A 590 18.00 -18.01 19.95
CA GLU A 590 18.10 -16.92 18.99
C GLU A 590 19.32 -17.18 18.11
N CYS A 591 19.11 -17.36 16.81
CA CYS A 591 20.18 -17.55 15.85
C CYS A 591 20.53 -16.21 15.21
N ILE A 592 21.80 -15.84 15.33
CA ILE A 592 22.42 -14.75 14.61
C ILE A 592 23.34 -15.36 13.56
N HIS A 593 23.11 -15.05 12.28
CA HIS A 593 23.90 -15.60 11.20
C HIS A 593 24.27 -14.53 10.17
N LEU A 594 25.55 -14.46 9.77
CA LEU A 594 26.07 -13.41 8.87
C LEU A 594 25.40 -13.41 7.47
N LYS A 595 24.90 -14.57 7.00
CA LYS A 595 24.15 -14.67 5.74
C LYS A 595 22.74 -14.09 5.83
N ASP A 596 22.23 -13.86 7.05
CA ASP A 596 20.93 -13.25 7.25
C ASP A 596 21.04 -11.72 7.25
N SER A 597 20.63 -11.12 6.14
CA SER A 597 20.62 -9.66 5.97
C SER A 597 19.30 -9.00 6.38
N SER A 598 18.36 -9.76 6.93
CA SER A 598 17.01 -9.24 7.22
C SER A 598 16.91 -8.48 8.54
N HIS A 599 17.85 -8.66 9.47
CA HIS A 599 17.82 -8.08 10.81
C HIS A 599 18.55 -6.73 10.89
N PRO A 600 17.99 -5.73 11.62
CA PRO A 600 18.57 -4.40 11.76
C PRO A 600 19.92 -4.36 12.49
N ILE A 601 20.07 -5.08 13.58
CA ILE A 601 21.34 -5.09 14.31
C ILE A 601 22.35 -5.95 13.56
N VAL A 602 23.53 -5.42 13.37
CA VAL A 602 24.64 -6.10 12.66
C VAL A 602 25.61 -6.65 13.67
N TYR A 603 25.93 -7.92 13.56
CA TYR A 603 26.93 -8.62 14.36
C TYR A 603 28.14 -9.00 13.48
N ASN A 604 29.29 -9.17 14.09
CA ASN A 604 30.55 -9.47 13.38
C ASN A 604 30.76 -10.97 13.19
N GLU A 605 30.01 -11.82 13.88
CA GLU A 605 30.12 -13.27 13.82
C GLU A 605 28.74 -13.95 13.86
N SER A 606 28.70 -15.22 13.45
CA SER A 606 27.52 -16.07 13.57
C SER A 606 27.58 -16.86 14.87
N PHE A 607 26.48 -16.88 15.62
CA PHE A 607 26.38 -17.62 16.88
C PHE A 607 24.93 -17.94 17.27
N LEU A 608 24.78 -18.85 18.20
CA LEU A 608 23.54 -19.20 18.84
C LEU A 608 23.53 -18.71 20.31
N ILE A 609 22.40 -18.17 20.75
CA ILE A 609 22.13 -17.89 22.17
C ILE A 609 20.98 -18.78 22.59
N LEU A 610 21.22 -19.65 23.58
CA LEU A 610 20.15 -20.43 24.20
C LEU A 610 19.28 -19.51 25.06
N LEU A 611 18.05 -19.27 24.58
CA LEU A 611 17.09 -18.42 25.27
C LEU A 611 16.44 -19.15 26.44
N ASP A 612 15.93 -20.36 26.19
CA ASP A 612 15.29 -21.20 27.20
C ASP A 612 15.23 -22.66 26.73
N ILE A 613 15.01 -23.56 27.70
CA ILE A 613 14.60 -24.95 27.46
C ILE A 613 13.15 -25.06 27.96
N ILE A 614 12.25 -25.38 27.03
CA ILE A 614 10.78 -25.34 27.26
C ILE A 614 10.25 -26.76 27.24
N TYR A 615 9.39 -27.12 28.20
CA TYR A 615 8.76 -28.42 28.26
C TYR A 615 7.64 -28.55 27.21
N ASN A 616 7.57 -29.68 26.53
CA ASN A 616 6.56 -29.96 25.50
C ASN A 616 5.21 -30.37 26.14
N GLU A 617 4.58 -29.42 26.80
CA GLU A 617 3.33 -29.57 27.56
C GLU A 617 2.32 -28.49 27.10
N GLU A 618 1.02 -28.73 27.29
CA GLU A 618 -0.04 -27.77 26.93
C GLU A 618 0.06 -26.49 27.75
N ASN A 619 0.36 -26.58 29.03
CA ASN A 619 0.62 -25.42 29.87
C ASN A 619 2.08 -25.00 29.72
N PHE A 620 2.28 -23.73 29.39
CA PHE A 620 3.63 -23.19 29.19
C PHE A 620 4.48 -23.35 30.47
N ARG A 621 5.58 -24.08 30.36
CA ARG A 621 6.55 -24.26 31.42
C ARG A 621 7.98 -24.32 30.81
N LYS A 622 8.93 -23.66 31.46
CA LYS A 622 10.34 -23.64 31.06
C LYS A 622 11.25 -23.80 32.26
N LEU A 623 12.54 -24.05 32.03
CA LEU A 623 13.52 -24.05 33.10
C LEU A 623 13.59 -22.66 33.76
N SER A 624 13.84 -22.65 35.06
CA SER A 624 14.24 -21.42 35.77
C SER A 624 15.60 -20.95 35.24
N TYR A 625 15.88 -19.64 35.37
CA TYR A 625 17.18 -19.11 34.95
C TYR A 625 18.35 -19.78 35.71
N LYS A 626 18.15 -20.19 36.97
CA LYS A 626 19.14 -20.91 37.75
C LYS A 626 19.48 -22.27 37.13
N GLU A 627 18.48 -23.02 36.69
CA GLU A 627 18.64 -24.29 35.99
C GLU A 627 19.27 -24.07 34.60
N LEU A 628 18.81 -23.08 33.83
CA LEU A 628 19.34 -22.74 32.52
C LEU A 628 20.84 -22.32 32.59
N SER A 629 21.23 -21.65 33.67
CA SER A 629 22.62 -21.22 33.91
C SER A 629 23.46 -22.25 34.69
N SER A 630 22.97 -23.49 34.80
CA SER A 630 23.76 -24.55 35.39
C SER A 630 25.04 -24.87 34.61
N LYS A 631 26.07 -25.40 35.27
CA LYS A 631 27.37 -25.72 34.65
C LYS A 631 27.19 -26.69 33.48
N GLU A 632 26.33 -27.68 33.61
CA GLU A 632 26.02 -28.68 32.58
C GLU A 632 25.53 -28.02 31.25
N ILE A 633 24.69 -26.98 31.31
CA ILE A 633 24.14 -26.29 30.13
C ILE A 633 25.15 -25.24 29.62
N THR A 634 25.81 -24.50 30.52
CA THR A 634 26.69 -23.39 30.12
C THR A 634 28.05 -23.86 29.56
N GLU A 635 28.44 -25.10 29.81
CA GLU A 635 29.58 -25.74 29.13
C GLU A 635 29.26 -26.07 27.67
N GLN A 636 27.98 -26.28 27.33
CA GLN A 636 27.53 -26.59 25.97
C GLN A 636 27.09 -25.36 25.18
N PHE A 637 26.44 -24.38 25.83
CA PHE A 637 25.78 -23.27 25.14
C PHE A 637 26.00 -21.94 25.85
N LYS A 638 26.12 -20.87 25.04
CA LYS A 638 25.97 -19.50 25.52
C LYS A 638 24.48 -19.24 25.80
N VAL A 639 24.14 -19.01 27.07
CA VAL A 639 22.77 -18.74 27.49
C VAL A 639 22.45 -17.25 27.43
N LYS A 640 21.14 -16.91 27.43
CA LYS A 640 20.67 -15.52 27.48
C LYS A 640 21.28 -14.75 28.65
N GLU A 641 21.66 -13.50 28.42
CA GLU A 641 22.24 -12.63 29.41
C GLU A 641 21.17 -11.95 30.26
N ARG A 642 21.25 -12.13 31.58
CA ARG A 642 20.44 -11.38 32.53
C ARG A 642 21.19 -10.16 32.97
N ILE A 643 20.68 -8.96 32.58
CA ILE A 643 21.32 -7.67 32.83
C ILE A 643 21.16 -7.27 34.29
N GLU A 644 19.94 -7.42 34.82
CA GLU A 644 19.62 -6.99 36.20
C GLU A 644 18.39 -7.75 36.74
N ILE A 645 18.19 -7.63 38.05
CA ILE A 645 17.00 -8.10 38.76
C ILE A 645 16.41 -6.89 39.50
N LEU A 646 15.14 -6.66 39.30
CA LEU A 646 14.37 -5.65 39.99
C LEU A 646 13.65 -6.33 41.17
N GLU A 647 14.12 -6.13 42.38
CA GLU A 647 13.68 -6.89 43.56
C GLU A 647 12.28 -6.49 44.04
N ALA A 648 11.99 -5.22 44.12
CA ALA A 648 10.69 -4.67 44.55
C ALA A 648 10.50 -3.24 44.02
N PRO A 649 9.26 -2.79 43.85
CA PRO A 649 9.00 -1.40 43.49
C PRO A 649 9.37 -0.45 44.64
N LYS A 650 10.05 0.64 44.32
CA LYS A 650 10.39 1.69 45.26
C LYS A 650 9.20 2.63 45.49
N ASP A 651 8.45 2.89 44.43
CA ASP A 651 7.25 3.72 44.41
C ASP A 651 6.40 3.41 43.15
N ASN A 652 5.31 4.15 42.94
CA ASN A 652 4.40 3.98 41.80
C ASN A 652 5.02 4.33 40.43
N LYS A 653 6.14 5.06 40.39
CA LYS A 653 6.84 5.45 39.16
C LYS A 653 7.96 4.49 38.80
N TYR A 654 8.33 3.59 39.68
CA TYR A 654 9.49 2.73 39.53
C TYR A 654 9.48 1.93 38.19
N ILE A 655 8.33 1.38 37.80
CA ILE A 655 8.20 0.64 36.51
C ILE A 655 8.38 1.59 35.32
N GLU A 656 7.85 2.81 35.40
CA GLU A 656 8.03 3.81 34.36
C GLU A 656 9.50 4.21 34.20
N GLU A 657 10.20 4.45 35.29
CA GLU A 657 11.63 4.76 35.31
C GLU A 657 12.47 3.63 34.70
N MET A 658 12.12 2.38 35.03
CA MET A 658 12.81 1.21 34.51
C MET A 658 12.57 0.98 33.00
N ILE A 659 11.37 1.29 32.51
CA ILE A 659 11.08 1.26 31.08
C ILE A 659 11.82 2.39 30.38
N ASN A 660 11.76 3.61 30.92
CA ASN A 660 12.43 4.80 30.37
C ASN A 660 13.96 4.64 30.32
N LYS A 661 14.56 3.91 31.26
CA LYS A 661 15.98 3.54 31.22
C LYS A 661 16.39 2.91 29.89
N TYR A 662 15.51 2.17 29.21
CA TYR A 662 15.78 1.51 27.94
C TYR A 662 15.16 2.22 26.74
N THR A 663 14.04 2.93 26.90
CA THR A 663 13.37 3.65 25.80
C THR A 663 13.97 5.03 25.53
N ASP A 664 14.71 5.58 26.48
CA ASP A 664 15.35 6.91 26.37
C ASP A 664 16.86 6.85 26.22
N ASP A 665 17.47 5.65 26.29
CA ASP A 665 18.91 5.48 26.11
C ASP A 665 19.27 5.20 24.64
N PHE A 666 19.74 6.25 23.97
CA PHE A 666 20.18 6.21 22.59
C PHE A 666 21.57 5.59 22.39
N SER A 667 22.28 5.23 23.47
CA SER A 667 23.61 4.60 23.42
C SER A 667 23.55 3.08 23.32
N ILE A 668 22.38 2.47 23.51
CA ILE A 668 22.20 1.01 23.45
C ILE A 668 22.25 0.52 22.02
N ASP A 669 23.19 -0.39 21.70
CA ASP A 669 23.47 -0.91 20.36
C ASP A 669 22.79 -2.26 20.02
N TYR A 670 21.95 -2.79 20.90
CA TYR A 670 21.17 -4.02 20.70
C TYR A 670 19.65 -3.76 20.59
N GLU A 671 18.85 -4.81 20.33
CA GLU A 671 17.41 -4.64 20.03
C GLU A 671 16.62 -4.02 21.19
N GLY A 672 16.96 -4.37 22.41
CA GLY A 672 16.26 -3.96 23.62
C GLY A 672 16.34 -5.01 24.72
N VAL A 673 15.34 -5.05 25.59
CA VAL A 673 15.29 -5.98 26.73
C VAL A 673 13.95 -6.72 26.80
N VAL A 674 13.95 -7.83 27.53
CA VAL A 674 12.75 -8.57 27.95
C VAL A 674 12.64 -8.48 29.45
N PHE A 675 11.55 -7.90 29.95
CA PHE A 675 11.17 -7.98 31.37
C PHE A 675 10.41 -9.28 31.56
N GLU A 676 10.81 -10.08 32.52
CA GLU A 676 10.16 -11.30 32.93
C GLU A 676 9.89 -11.26 34.44
N ASP A 677 8.64 -11.28 34.80
CA ASP A 677 8.21 -11.23 36.21
C ASP A 677 8.32 -12.61 36.90
N SER A 678 8.15 -12.61 38.22
CA SER A 678 8.27 -13.84 39.03
C SER A 678 7.21 -14.91 38.72
N LYS A 679 6.17 -14.58 37.93
CA LYS A 679 5.13 -15.51 37.47
C LYS A 679 5.30 -15.92 36.01
N GLY A 680 6.37 -15.45 35.34
CA GLY A 680 6.68 -15.74 33.95
C GLY A 680 5.99 -14.85 32.94
N PHE A 681 5.32 -13.76 33.35
CA PHE A 681 4.79 -12.75 32.44
C PHE A 681 5.93 -11.97 31.81
N MET A 682 5.92 -11.83 30.47
CA MET A 682 7.01 -11.24 29.70
C MET A 682 6.57 -10.03 28.87
N VAL A 683 7.39 -8.98 28.88
CA VAL A 683 7.20 -7.75 28.08
C VAL A 683 8.50 -7.39 27.37
N LYS A 684 8.41 -7.04 26.08
CA LYS A 684 9.55 -6.54 25.28
C LYS A 684 9.61 -5.03 25.36
N VAL A 685 10.76 -4.50 25.68
CA VAL A 685 11.07 -3.06 25.64
C VAL A 685 12.17 -2.84 24.64
N LYS A 686 11.89 -2.04 23.60
CA LYS A 686 12.84 -1.80 22.49
C LYS A 686 13.60 -0.52 22.65
N CYS A 687 14.89 -0.53 22.29
CA CYS A 687 15.75 0.63 22.40
C CYS A 687 15.68 1.55 21.17
N PRO A 688 15.96 2.86 21.32
CA PRO A 688 15.85 3.87 20.25
C PRO A 688 16.64 3.51 18.99
N PHE A 689 17.90 3.10 19.13
CA PHE A 689 18.75 2.72 18.00
C PHE A 689 18.12 1.64 17.10
N TYR A 690 17.61 0.56 17.70
CA TYR A 690 16.92 -0.50 16.96
C TYR A 690 15.67 0.01 16.24
N ILE A 691 14.87 0.85 16.91
CA ILE A 691 13.64 1.40 16.36
C ILE A 691 13.94 2.25 15.12
N ILE A 692 14.92 3.16 15.23
CA ILE A 692 15.33 4.05 14.15
C ILE A 692 15.90 3.24 12.98
N LYS A 693 16.77 2.28 13.25
CA LYS A 693 17.39 1.43 12.22
C LYS A 693 16.35 0.56 11.50
N LYS A 694 15.38 0.03 12.24
CA LYS A 694 14.24 -0.72 11.66
C LYS A 694 13.37 0.15 10.78
N ALA A 695 13.12 1.41 11.16
CA ALA A 695 12.38 2.37 10.37
C ALA A 695 13.10 2.71 9.06
N LEU A 696 14.42 2.98 9.11
CA LEU A 696 15.25 3.19 7.92
C LEU A 696 15.20 2.00 6.96
N ARG A 697 15.26 0.76 7.47
CA ARG A 697 15.10 -0.45 6.65
C ARG A 697 13.77 -0.45 5.91
N SER A 698 12.69 -0.13 6.60
CA SER A 698 11.35 -0.09 6.01
C SER A 698 11.25 0.97 4.91
N GLU A 699 11.84 2.14 5.11
CA GLU A 699 11.85 3.22 4.12
C GLU A 699 12.77 2.90 2.92
N SER A 700 13.91 2.23 3.14
CA SER A 700 14.78 1.78 2.05
C SER A 700 14.10 0.78 1.12
N MET A 701 13.19 -0.03 1.64
CA MET A 701 12.38 -0.99 0.86
C MET A 701 11.20 -0.32 0.15
N ARG A 702 10.78 0.88 0.60
CA ARG A 702 9.62 1.63 0.10
C ARG A 702 10.02 2.81 -0.78
N LEU A 703 11.05 2.68 -1.59
CA LEU A 703 11.72 3.73 -2.38
C LEU A 703 10.85 4.78 -3.11
N ASN A 704 9.51 4.71 -3.02
CA ASN A 704 8.58 5.60 -3.70
C ASN A 704 7.48 6.21 -2.80
N ARG A 705 7.53 6.09 -1.47
CA ARG A 705 6.55 6.73 -0.58
C ARG A 705 7.21 7.81 0.27
N LEU A 706 6.69 9.02 0.15
CA LEU A 706 7.08 10.24 0.89
C LEU A 706 6.69 10.23 2.38
N SER A 707 6.18 9.15 2.93
CA SER A 707 5.75 9.08 4.31
C SER A 707 6.68 8.22 5.15
N TYR A 708 7.40 8.88 6.01
CA TYR A 708 8.16 8.28 7.07
C TYR A 708 7.25 8.01 8.27
N SER A 709 7.10 6.76 8.67
CA SER A 709 6.28 6.42 9.84
C SER A 709 7.13 5.79 10.94
N LEU A 710 7.72 6.62 11.80
CA LEU A 710 8.12 6.18 13.14
C LEU A 710 6.90 6.15 14.07
N ASN A 711 5.81 6.65 13.57
CA ASN A 711 4.60 6.83 14.32
C ASN A 711 3.93 5.54 14.66
N ILE A 712 3.35 5.53 15.72
CA ILE A 712 2.13 4.84 16.16
C ILE A 712 2.36 4.04 17.44
N HIS A 713 3.57 3.63 17.80
CA HIS A 713 3.76 2.75 18.96
C HIS A 713 4.84 3.17 19.97
N TYR A 714 5.35 4.41 19.86
CA TYR A 714 6.41 4.86 20.77
C TYR A 714 6.05 6.22 21.39
N PRO A 715 5.84 6.27 22.70
CA PRO A 715 5.49 7.52 23.40
C PRO A 715 6.62 8.54 23.45
N ASN A 716 7.85 8.18 23.07
CA ASN A 716 9.00 9.06 23.12
C ASN A 716 9.15 9.91 21.86
N ASN A 717 8.80 11.18 21.95
CA ASN A 717 8.94 12.15 20.86
C ASN A 717 10.40 12.31 20.37
N HIS A 718 11.40 12.11 21.24
CA HIS A 718 12.81 12.23 20.86
C HIS A 718 13.19 11.18 19.80
N VAL A 719 12.71 9.94 19.92
CA VAL A 719 12.95 8.89 18.92
C VAL A 719 12.41 9.31 17.55
N ILE A 720 11.26 9.97 17.52
CA ILE A 720 10.65 10.46 16.27
C ILE A 720 11.49 11.58 15.68
N PHE A 721 11.93 12.56 16.45
CA PHE A 721 12.73 13.69 15.97
C PHE A 721 14.10 13.23 15.47
N VAL A 722 14.79 12.40 16.23
CA VAL A 722 16.11 11.85 15.88
C VAL A 722 16.01 10.99 14.62
N GLY A 723 15.03 10.10 14.57
CA GLY A 723 14.82 9.24 13.41
C GLY A 723 14.47 10.01 12.14
N ASN A 724 13.66 11.07 12.22
CA ASN A 724 13.37 11.95 11.10
C ASN A 724 14.62 12.67 10.59
N LYS A 725 15.46 13.17 11.51
CA LYS A 725 16.71 13.86 11.16
C LYS A 725 17.68 12.92 10.43
N ILE A 726 17.86 11.71 10.93
CA ILE A 726 18.69 10.66 10.31
C ILE A 726 18.11 10.24 8.96
N PHE A 727 16.80 10.03 8.85
CA PHE A 727 16.17 9.70 7.59
C PHE A 727 16.40 10.77 6.53
N LEU A 728 16.22 12.05 6.87
CA LEU A 728 16.43 13.17 5.95
C LEU A 728 17.90 13.30 5.54
N LYS A 729 18.85 13.03 6.45
CA LYS A 729 20.29 12.96 6.16
C LYS A 729 20.59 11.87 5.14
N TYR A 730 20.17 10.63 5.42
CA TYR A 730 20.38 9.47 4.55
C TYR A 730 19.72 9.63 3.17
N LYS A 731 18.54 10.27 3.13
CA LYS A 731 17.84 10.59 1.88
C LYS A 731 18.61 11.62 1.05
N ARG A 732 19.12 12.70 1.65
CA ARG A 732 19.92 13.75 0.97
C ARG A 732 21.23 13.19 0.42
N GLU A 733 21.86 12.28 1.17
CA GLU A 733 23.12 11.63 0.80
C GLU A 733 22.93 10.42 -0.14
N ASN A 734 21.69 10.10 -0.53
CA ASN A 734 21.34 8.91 -1.32
C ASN A 734 21.79 7.58 -0.69
N LYS A 735 21.86 7.52 0.64
CA LYS A 735 22.33 6.37 1.43
C LYS A 735 21.23 5.50 2.03
N LEU A 736 19.95 5.69 1.67
CA LEU A 736 18.86 4.90 2.24
C LEU A 736 19.02 3.38 2.02
N LYS A 737 19.71 2.96 0.95
CA LYS A 737 20.04 1.54 0.72
C LYS A 737 21.11 1.02 1.67
N GLU A 738 21.90 1.90 2.24
CA GLU A 738 22.99 1.61 3.18
C GLU A 738 22.52 1.69 4.63
N TRP A 739 21.22 1.58 4.90
CA TRP A 739 20.63 1.67 6.23
C TRP A 739 21.30 0.78 7.28
N ARG A 740 21.97 -0.30 6.86
CA ARG A 740 22.73 -1.19 7.75
C ARG A 740 23.99 -0.54 8.29
N SER A 741 24.56 0.44 7.60
CA SER A 741 25.79 1.14 8.01
C SER A 741 25.56 2.10 9.18
N LEU A 742 24.31 2.48 9.49
CA LEU A 742 23.98 3.36 10.62
C LEU A 742 24.61 2.81 11.91
N GLN A 743 25.42 3.63 12.56
CA GLN A 743 26.08 3.33 13.82
C GLN A 743 25.34 3.98 15.00
N VAL A 744 25.49 3.39 16.19
CA VAL A 744 24.89 3.93 17.41
C VAL A 744 25.45 5.31 17.75
N SER A 745 26.73 5.55 17.47
CA SER A 745 27.38 6.86 17.68
C SER A 745 26.71 7.97 16.87
N GLU A 746 26.34 7.71 15.61
CA GLU A 746 25.65 8.66 14.74
C GLU A 746 24.24 8.99 15.26
N VAL A 747 23.55 8.00 15.82
CA VAL A 747 22.24 8.20 16.45
C VAL A 747 22.36 9.05 17.71
N LEU A 748 23.36 8.78 18.54
CA LEU A 748 23.63 9.53 19.77
C LEU A 748 24.04 10.99 19.50
N GLU A 749 24.88 11.21 18.47
CA GLU A 749 25.25 12.56 18.02
C GLU A 749 24.01 13.34 17.59
N THR A 750 23.16 12.74 16.73
CA THR A 750 21.93 13.35 16.27
C THR A 750 20.95 13.62 17.44
N TYR A 751 20.92 12.77 18.45
CA TYR A 751 20.10 12.99 19.65
C TYR A 751 20.58 14.22 20.44
N ASN A 752 21.89 14.37 20.64
CA ASN A 752 22.45 15.53 21.31
C ASN A 752 22.18 16.84 20.55
N GLU A 753 22.22 16.82 19.23
CA GLU A 753 21.81 17.96 18.39
C GLU A 753 20.33 18.30 18.60
N VAL A 754 19.44 17.31 18.60
CA VAL A 754 18.00 17.51 18.84
C VAL A 754 17.74 18.11 20.21
N LEU A 755 18.40 17.62 21.26
CA LEU A 755 18.29 18.18 22.62
C LEU A 755 18.72 19.64 22.65
N SER A 756 19.84 19.98 22.01
CA SER A 756 20.36 21.36 21.91
C SER A 756 19.37 22.29 21.20
N GLU A 757 18.72 21.84 20.11
CA GLU A 757 17.71 22.60 19.39
C GLU A 757 16.40 22.80 20.20
N LEU A 758 16.04 21.83 21.02
CA LEU A 758 14.85 21.92 21.87
C LEU A 758 15.05 22.84 23.08
N ASN A 759 16.28 22.86 23.65
CA ASN A 759 16.61 23.70 24.79
C ASN A 759 16.84 25.18 24.39
N ASN A 760 17.07 25.46 23.10
CA ASN A 760 17.25 26.82 22.57
C ASN A 760 15.94 27.45 22.04
N LYS A 761 14.82 26.74 22.11
CA LYS A 761 13.47 27.21 21.81
C LYS A 761 12.65 27.44 23.07
#